data_c50a9b88a1591ca2095ca6e832e1402d
#
_entry.id   c50a9b88a1591ca2095ca6e832e1402d
#
_cell.length_a   1.000
_cell.length_b   1.000
_cell.length_c   1.000
_cell.angle_alpha   90.00
_cell.angle_beta   90.00
_cell.angle_gamma   90.00
#
_symmetry.space_group_name_H-M   'P 1'
#
loop_
_entity.id
_entity.type
_entity.pdbx_description
1 polymer ?
#
loop_
_entity_poly.entity_id
_entity_poly.type
_entity_poly.pdbx_seq_one_letter_code
_entity_poly.pdbx_strand_id
1 'polypeptide(L)'
;MSKISVNIKGFDSQEFPKGITPLQIMNDIKGVPKDTIICKVDGQLTDLSSNLNKNCELQFMDAKSKDGHSVLLHSTAHLMAQAVKRLFPKTKVTIGPFLENRFYYDFDVNSPFTEDDLLEVENEMIKISEENLEISHKVKSRNEALAFFEKIDESYKVEIINDLDKDETLKVYSQGEFTDLCRGPHVHSTGQIKHFKILSSSAAYWRGDEKNQTLQRVYGTSFQNSKDLKKYLQMLEEQKKRDHRKIGKELDLFFFDDEVGPGLPLWTPSGTVLIDELEALAKEKETANGYLRVRTPHLTKGDLFSKSGHLDHYMSSMFSPMDVDGIDYYMKPMNCPYHHKIFANTPKSYRDLPYRISEYGTCYRYEKSGELFGLMRVRSMQMNDGHIYCTAEQFKEEFINVCNLYMEYFKIFGIEKYEMRLSLHDPEGLGDKFIDNPTLWKKTEEDVRNALKGANLKFVESVGDAAFYGPKIDVQVWSSIGREFTLATNQVDFAIPERFDLSYIDKDGSAKTPLCIHRAPLGTHERFIGFLIEHFGGNFPLWLAPKQITILPVSDKFNDYAQQITTDLRTMGLRVSCDNRSEKIGSKIRDAEMQKINIMVIVGEKEVENKTVTVRRRFIKEQKEMSLNDFSDEILSEIKERRVSN
;
A
#
# COMPACT_ATOMS: atom_id res chain seq x y z
N MET A 1 23.52 50.84 6.69
CA MET A 1 22.57 49.73 6.91
C MET A 1 23.35 48.56 7.47
N SER A 2 22.85 47.89 8.49
CA SER A 2 23.49 46.67 9.03
C SER A 2 23.49 45.57 7.97
N LYS A 3 24.62 44.86 7.81
CA LYS A 3 24.76 43.77 6.87
C LYS A 3 24.62 42.42 7.61
N ILE A 4 24.25 41.40 6.88
CA ILE A 4 24.22 40.02 7.29
C ILE A 4 25.09 39.18 6.36
N SER A 5 25.74 38.14 6.87
CA SER A 5 26.48 37.17 6.06
C SER A 5 25.55 36.01 5.73
N VAL A 6 25.42 35.68 4.47
CA VAL A 6 24.61 34.54 3.97
C VAL A 6 25.52 33.54 3.30
N ASN A 7 25.58 32.34 3.89
CA ASN A 7 26.31 31.21 3.32
C ASN A 7 25.38 30.42 2.39
N ILE A 8 25.57 30.57 1.09
CA ILE A 8 24.67 29.98 0.08
C ILE A 8 25.25 28.65 -0.37
N LYS A 9 24.51 27.56 -0.19
CA LYS A 9 24.97 26.24 -0.56
C LYS A 9 25.31 26.13 -2.06
N GLY A 10 26.57 25.83 -2.36
CA GLY A 10 27.09 25.78 -3.74
C GLY A 10 27.67 27.11 -4.27
N PHE A 11 27.74 28.15 -3.43
CA PHE A 11 28.29 29.45 -3.75
C PHE A 11 29.16 29.96 -2.59
N ASP A 12 29.99 30.98 -2.86
CA ASP A 12 30.77 31.66 -1.81
C ASP A 12 29.83 32.43 -0.86
N SER A 13 30.22 32.52 0.42
CA SER A 13 29.52 33.35 1.40
C SER A 13 29.60 34.82 1.02
N GLN A 14 28.48 35.53 1.07
CA GLN A 14 28.35 36.92 0.68
C GLN A 14 27.62 37.77 1.73
N GLU A 15 27.94 39.06 1.74
CA GLU A 15 27.28 40.03 2.61
C GLU A 15 26.13 40.74 1.91
N PHE A 16 24.96 40.77 2.55
CA PHE A 16 23.76 41.43 2.06
C PHE A 16 23.20 42.41 3.10
N PRO A 17 22.40 43.40 2.68
CA PRO A 17 21.66 44.24 3.63
C PRO A 17 20.71 43.40 4.50
N LYS A 18 20.63 43.73 5.79
CA LYS A 18 19.64 43.12 6.69
C LYS A 18 18.22 43.40 6.15
N GLY A 19 17.37 42.35 6.12
CA GLY A 19 16.03 42.41 5.57
C GLY A 19 15.93 42.01 4.10
N ILE A 20 17.06 41.63 3.45
CA ILE A 20 17.02 41.07 2.09
C ILE A 20 16.20 39.75 2.06
N THR A 21 15.54 39.49 0.95
CA THR A 21 14.80 38.23 0.76
C THR A 21 15.61 37.21 -0.05
N PRO A 22 15.41 35.90 0.14
CA PRO A 22 15.99 34.87 -0.74
C PRO A 22 15.67 35.08 -2.22
N LEU A 23 14.50 35.61 -2.55
CA LEU A 23 14.09 35.95 -3.92
C LEU A 23 15.00 37.02 -4.53
N GLN A 24 15.33 38.07 -3.76
CA GLN A 24 16.27 39.11 -4.21
C GLN A 24 17.66 38.55 -4.40
N ILE A 25 18.15 37.73 -3.44
CA ILE A 25 19.45 37.08 -3.56
C ILE A 25 19.50 36.16 -4.79
N MET A 26 18.44 35.42 -5.07
CA MET A 26 18.33 34.57 -6.26
C MET A 26 18.44 35.36 -7.56
N ASN A 27 17.88 36.55 -7.60
CA ASN A 27 17.94 37.43 -8.78
C ASN A 27 19.31 38.11 -8.96
N ASP A 28 20.03 38.37 -7.87
CA ASP A 28 21.32 39.05 -7.87
C ASP A 28 22.49 38.07 -8.18
N ILE A 29 22.35 36.80 -7.83
CA ILE A 29 23.42 35.82 -8.00
C ILE A 29 23.25 35.02 -9.30
N LYS A 30 24.26 35.13 -10.18
CA LYS A 30 24.31 34.29 -11.39
C LYS A 30 24.59 32.84 -11.04
N GLY A 31 23.75 31.94 -11.58
CA GLY A 31 23.95 30.47 -11.41
C GLY A 31 22.93 29.79 -10.51
N VAL A 32 22.10 30.54 -9.77
CA VAL A 32 20.96 29.95 -9.08
C VAL A 32 19.95 29.46 -10.13
N PRO A 33 19.45 28.20 -10.04
CA PRO A 33 18.49 27.67 -11.01
C PRO A 33 17.22 28.51 -11.07
N LYS A 34 16.77 28.85 -12.28
CA LYS A 34 15.56 29.65 -12.50
C LYS A 34 14.26 28.93 -12.11
N ASP A 35 14.31 27.63 -11.99
CA ASP A 35 13.23 26.76 -11.55
C ASP A 35 13.18 26.57 -10.03
N THR A 36 13.95 27.37 -9.28
CA THR A 36 13.86 27.45 -7.82
C THR A 36 12.48 27.94 -7.39
N ILE A 37 11.84 27.25 -6.49
CA ILE A 37 10.50 27.58 -5.99
C ILE A 37 10.46 27.85 -4.49
N ILE A 38 11.46 27.39 -3.73
CA ILE A 38 11.52 27.48 -2.28
C ILE A 38 12.98 27.48 -1.81
N CYS A 39 13.22 27.82 -0.55
CA CYS A 39 14.55 27.70 0.06
C CYS A 39 14.50 27.06 1.46
N LYS A 40 15.67 26.63 1.95
CA LYS A 40 15.89 26.36 3.37
C LYS A 40 16.81 27.44 3.95
N VAL A 41 16.42 27.97 5.09
CA VAL A 41 17.20 28.90 5.91
C VAL A 41 17.53 28.18 7.23
N ASP A 42 18.83 27.98 7.48
CA ASP A 42 19.31 27.20 8.65
C ASP A 42 18.62 25.81 8.75
N GLY A 43 18.40 25.16 7.60
CA GLY A 43 17.74 23.85 7.49
C GLY A 43 16.20 23.86 7.51
N GLN A 44 15.55 24.99 7.77
CA GLN A 44 14.09 25.11 7.82
C GLN A 44 13.53 25.63 6.47
N LEU A 45 12.49 24.98 5.96
CA LEU A 45 11.78 25.43 4.76
C LEU A 45 11.20 26.84 4.97
N THR A 46 11.46 27.73 4.03
CA THR A 46 11.16 29.15 4.15
C THR A 46 10.73 29.72 2.80
N ASP A 47 9.72 30.57 2.80
CA ASP A 47 9.26 31.29 1.59
C ASP A 47 10.39 32.13 1.01
N LEU A 48 10.50 32.19 -0.31
CA LEU A 48 11.47 33.04 -1.00
C LEU A 48 11.26 34.55 -0.71
N SER A 49 10.06 34.94 -0.31
CA SER A 49 9.70 36.33 0.04
C SER A 49 10.00 36.69 1.51
N SER A 50 10.47 35.77 2.34
CA SER A 50 10.75 36.02 3.76
C SER A 50 12.00 36.89 3.96
N ASN A 51 11.96 37.81 4.93
CA ASN A 51 13.09 38.67 5.23
C ASN A 51 14.19 37.96 6.04
N LEU A 52 15.43 38.02 5.59
CA LEU A 52 16.59 37.54 6.30
C LEU A 52 17.15 38.63 7.23
N ASN A 53 17.11 38.38 8.55
CA ASN A 53 17.44 39.37 9.57
C ASN A 53 18.71 39.06 10.39
N LYS A 54 19.32 37.89 10.16
CA LYS A 54 20.53 37.40 10.85
C LYS A 54 21.40 36.62 9.87
N ASN A 55 22.66 36.39 10.24
CA ASN A 55 23.53 35.50 9.49
C ASN A 55 22.88 34.11 9.40
N CYS A 56 22.93 33.49 8.24
CA CYS A 56 22.25 32.21 7.99
C CYS A 56 22.90 31.39 6.87
N GLU A 57 22.58 30.12 6.86
CA GLU A 57 22.77 29.21 5.73
C GLU A 57 21.53 29.23 4.82
N LEU A 58 21.74 29.40 3.51
CA LEU A 58 20.66 29.45 2.51
C LEU A 58 20.86 28.33 1.47
N GLN A 59 19.84 27.51 1.27
CA GLN A 59 19.81 26.48 0.23
C GLN A 59 18.57 26.69 -0.65
N PHE A 60 18.78 26.95 -1.93
CA PHE A 60 17.71 27.01 -2.93
C PHE A 60 17.29 25.62 -3.37
N MET A 61 15.99 25.43 -3.64
CA MET A 61 15.40 24.14 -4.00
C MET A 61 14.37 24.30 -5.11
N ASP A 62 14.38 23.32 -6.02
CA ASP A 62 13.38 23.18 -7.08
C ASP A 62 12.28 22.18 -6.69
N ALA A 63 11.25 22.04 -7.53
CA ALA A 63 10.17 21.09 -7.30
C ALA A 63 10.51 19.62 -7.61
N LYS A 64 11.75 19.29 -8.00
CA LYS A 64 12.21 17.90 -8.12
C LYS A 64 12.62 17.33 -6.77
N SER A 65 13.04 18.18 -5.85
CA SER A 65 13.31 17.78 -4.48
C SER A 65 12.01 17.40 -3.77
N LYS A 66 12.06 16.46 -2.83
CA LYS A 66 10.89 16.03 -2.05
C LYS A 66 10.19 17.21 -1.38
N ASP A 67 10.96 18.07 -0.74
CA ASP A 67 10.43 19.24 -0.03
C ASP A 67 9.85 20.28 -1.00
N GLY A 68 10.54 20.57 -2.11
CA GLY A 68 10.03 21.48 -3.14
C GLY A 68 8.75 20.95 -3.79
N HIS A 69 8.67 19.65 -4.08
CA HIS A 69 7.45 19.05 -4.61
C HIS A 69 6.27 19.18 -3.65
N SER A 70 6.50 18.96 -2.36
CA SER A 70 5.48 19.15 -1.32
C SER A 70 4.96 20.57 -1.28
N VAL A 71 5.85 21.56 -1.39
CA VAL A 71 5.47 22.98 -1.43
C VAL A 71 4.68 23.33 -2.70
N LEU A 72 5.08 22.78 -3.85
CA LEU A 72 4.33 22.95 -5.10
C LEU A 72 2.91 22.40 -4.99
N LEU A 73 2.75 21.17 -4.48
CA LEU A 73 1.44 20.55 -4.25
C LEU A 73 0.57 21.37 -3.31
N HIS A 74 1.14 21.82 -2.20
CA HIS A 74 0.43 22.66 -1.21
C HIS A 74 -0.02 23.99 -1.82
N SER A 75 0.85 24.65 -2.57
CA SER A 75 0.51 25.90 -3.25
C SER A 75 -0.54 25.70 -4.34
N THR A 76 -0.54 24.54 -5.01
CA THR A 76 -1.56 24.20 -6.00
C THR A 76 -2.92 23.94 -5.33
N ALA A 77 -2.96 23.43 -4.09
CA ALA A 77 -4.20 23.31 -3.32
C ALA A 77 -4.83 24.69 -3.07
N HIS A 78 -4.02 25.69 -2.72
CA HIS A 78 -4.49 27.08 -2.57
C HIS A 78 -4.94 27.71 -3.88
N LEU A 79 -4.24 27.42 -5.00
CA LEU A 79 -4.67 27.83 -6.33
C LEU A 79 -6.05 27.28 -6.69
N MET A 80 -6.30 26.00 -6.37
CA MET A 80 -7.61 25.36 -6.56
C MET A 80 -8.68 26.00 -5.66
N ALA A 81 -8.36 26.28 -4.40
CA ALA A 81 -9.29 26.94 -3.49
C ALA A 81 -9.69 28.34 -3.97
N GLN A 82 -8.75 29.12 -4.50
CA GLN A 82 -9.04 30.41 -5.13
C GLN A 82 -9.96 30.26 -6.35
N ALA A 83 -9.68 29.30 -7.23
CA ALA A 83 -10.51 29.05 -8.41
C ALA A 83 -11.96 28.67 -8.00
N VAL A 84 -12.10 27.79 -7.00
CA VAL A 84 -13.42 27.42 -6.46
C VAL A 84 -14.13 28.64 -5.88
N LYS A 85 -13.46 29.49 -5.11
CA LYS A 85 -14.06 30.72 -4.55
C LYS A 85 -14.48 31.71 -5.60
N ARG A 86 -13.75 31.83 -6.74
CA ARG A 86 -14.14 32.68 -7.88
C ARG A 86 -15.41 32.20 -8.55
N LEU A 87 -15.50 30.91 -8.82
CA LEU A 87 -16.65 30.30 -9.51
C LEU A 87 -17.85 30.09 -8.59
N PHE A 88 -17.60 29.72 -7.35
CA PHE A 88 -18.60 29.39 -6.34
C PHE A 88 -18.39 30.22 -5.05
N PRO A 89 -18.71 31.52 -5.04
CA PRO A 89 -18.37 32.43 -3.94
C PRO A 89 -18.94 32.07 -2.57
N LYS A 90 -20.06 31.31 -2.55
CA LYS A 90 -20.71 30.85 -1.31
C LYS A 90 -20.06 29.61 -0.67
N THR A 91 -19.19 28.94 -1.40
CA THR A 91 -18.44 27.76 -0.89
C THR A 91 -17.53 28.18 0.24
N LYS A 92 -17.52 27.43 1.34
CA LYS A 92 -16.58 27.64 2.44
C LYS A 92 -15.37 26.70 2.28
N VAL A 93 -14.20 27.23 2.61
CA VAL A 93 -12.94 26.51 2.51
C VAL A 93 -12.52 25.97 3.87
N THR A 94 -12.01 24.73 3.91
CA THR A 94 -11.59 24.11 5.16
C THR A 94 -10.07 23.92 5.23
N ILE A 95 -9.54 22.77 4.83
CA ILE A 95 -8.12 22.45 4.84
C ILE A 95 -7.69 21.85 3.49
N GLY A 96 -6.45 22.13 3.08
CA GLY A 96 -5.87 21.67 1.83
C GLY A 96 -4.47 21.04 2.00
N PRO A 97 -4.36 19.87 2.65
CA PRO A 97 -3.07 19.19 2.80
C PRO A 97 -2.60 18.57 1.49
N PHE A 98 -1.30 18.25 1.46
CA PHE A 98 -0.71 17.47 0.38
C PHE A 98 -0.43 16.03 0.85
N LEU A 99 -0.39 15.13 -0.12
CA LEU A 99 0.07 13.74 -0.03
C LEU A 99 1.32 13.60 -0.90
N GLU A 100 1.90 12.40 -1.02
CA GLU A 100 3.16 12.19 -1.73
C GLU A 100 3.21 12.84 -3.14
N ASN A 101 2.20 12.58 -4.00
CA ASN A 101 2.11 13.13 -5.36
C ASN A 101 0.75 13.77 -5.65
N ARG A 102 0.00 14.08 -4.63
CA ARG A 102 -1.34 14.65 -4.72
C ARG A 102 -1.53 15.72 -3.67
N PHE A 103 -2.52 16.54 -3.89
CA PHE A 103 -3.10 17.38 -2.87
C PHE A 103 -4.61 17.16 -2.87
N TYR A 104 -5.28 17.60 -1.83
CA TYR A 104 -6.73 17.77 -1.83
C TYR A 104 -7.10 19.05 -1.10
N TYR A 105 -8.33 19.47 -1.31
CA TYR A 105 -8.95 20.53 -0.53
C TYR A 105 -10.40 20.14 -0.25
N ASP A 106 -10.85 20.38 0.99
CA ASP A 106 -12.21 20.08 1.41
C ASP A 106 -13.04 21.37 1.36
N PHE A 107 -14.19 21.27 0.72
CA PHE A 107 -15.12 22.37 0.50
C PHE A 107 -16.49 22.06 1.10
N ASP A 108 -17.08 23.03 1.82
CA ASP A 108 -18.49 22.99 2.18
C ASP A 108 -19.28 23.64 1.05
N VAL A 109 -20.06 22.84 0.35
CA VAL A 109 -20.79 23.20 -0.86
C VAL A 109 -22.28 22.90 -0.71
N ASN A 110 -23.13 23.70 -1.33
CA ASN A 110 -24.57 23.46 -1.33
C ASN A 110 -24.98 22.24 -2.18
N SER A 111 -24.23 21.96 -3.24
CA SER A 111 -24.44 20.81 -4.14
C SER A 111 -23.08 20.24 -4.53
N PRO A 112 -22.94 18.89 -4.63
CA PRO A 112 -21.71 18.27 -5.08
C PRO A 112 -21.25 18.78 -6.43
N PHE A 113 -19.95 19.00 -6.61
CA PHE A 113 -19.36 19.34 -7.90
C PHE A 113 -19.56 18.24 -8.92
N THR A 114 -20.04 18.61 -10.09
CA THR A 114 -20.10 17.76 -11.28
C THR A 114 -18.73 17.65 -11.97
N GLU A 115 -18.60 16.77 -12.95
CA GLU A 115 -17.36 16.69 -13.77
C GLU A 115 -17.15 17.97 -14.56
N ASP A 116 -18.21 18.61 -15.04
CA ASP A 116 -18.16 19.90 -15.75
C ASP A 116 -17.68 21.03 -14.82
N ASP A 117 -18.20 21.08 -13.58
CA ASP A 117 -17.74 22.05 -12.58
C ASP A 117 -16.23 21.88 -12.29
N LEU A 118 -15.74 20.65 -12.17
CA LEU A 118 -14.32 20.39 -11.95
C LEU A 118 -13.46 20.82 -13.15
N LEU A 119 -13.97 20.69 -14.36
CA LEU A 119 -13.30 21.17 -15.57
C LEU A 119 -13.26 22.71 -15.60
N GLU A 120 -14.35 23.38 -15.21
CA GLU A 120 -14.38 24.84 -15.09
C GLU A 120 -13.40 25.34 -14.02
N VAL A 121 -13.33 24.66 -12.87
CA VAL A 121 -12.34 24.97 -11.82
C VAL A 121 -10.92 24.83 -12.35
N GLU A 122 -10.59 23.77 -13.09
CA GLU A 122 -9.27 23.58 -13.67
C GLU A 122 -8.92 24.69 -14.68
N ASN A 123 -9.89 25.09 -15.52
CA ASN A 123 -9.71 26.21 -16.45
C ASN A 123 -9.49 27.54 -15.73
N GLU A 124 -10.19 27.79 -14.63
CA GLU A 124 -9.98 28.99 -13.81
C GLU A 124 -8.62 28.97 -13.10
N MET A 125 -8.16 27.80 -12.63
CA MET A 125 -6.79 27.65 -12.09
C MET A 125 -5.72 28.02 -13.13
N ILE A 126 -5.93 27.67 -14.42
CA ILE A 126 -5.02 28.06 -15.50
C ILE A 126 -4.96 29.60 -15.64
N LYS A 127 -6.10 30.27 -15.64
CA LYS A 127 -6.15 31.74 -15.71
C LYS A 127 -5.43 32.40 -14.53
N ILE A 128 -5.69 31.92 -13.29
CA ILE A 128 -5.02 32.46 -12.11
C ILE A 128 -3.50 32.23 -12.17
N SER A 129 -3.07 31.08 -12.69
CA SER A 129 -1.64 30.81 -12.91
C SER A 129 -1.04 31.83 -13.93
N GLU A 130 -1.76 32.15 -15.01
CA GLU A 130 -1.34 33.11 -16.02
C GLU A 130 -1.34 34.56 -15.49
N GLU A 131 -2.21 34.89 -14.55
CA GLU A 131 -2.22 36.18 -13.84
C GLU A 131 -0.92 36.43 -13.05
N ASN A 132 -0.19 35.38 -12.70
CA ASN A 132 1.09 35.42 -11.98
C ASN A 132 1.02 36.26 -10.68
N LEU A 133 0.02 36.01 -9.86
CA LEU A 133 -0.21 36.76 -8.63
C LEU A 133 0.87 36.43 -7.60
N GLU A 134 1.36 37.44 -6.90
CA GLU A 134 2.30 37.29 -5.79
C GLU A 134 1.63 36.55 -4.63
N ILE A 135 2.34 35.56 -4.05
CA ILE A 135 1.93 34.83 -2.83
C ILE A 135 2.77 35.35 -1.67
N SER A 136 2.11 35.99 -0.72
CA SER A 136 2.75 36.55 0.47
C SER A 136 2.00 36.20 1.73
N HIS A 137 2.66 36.27 2.88
CA HIS A 137 2.02 36.03 4.17
C HIS A 137 2.22 37.17 5.16
N LYS A 138 1.29 37.24 6.11
CA LYS A 138 1.39 38.13 7.28
C LYS A 138 1.17 37.29 8.53
N VAL A 139 1.99 37.54 9.55
CA VAL A 139 1.73 37.04 10.90
C VAL A 139 0.66 37.91 11.53
N LYS A 140 -0.39 37.28 12.04
CA LYS A 140 -1.49 37.96 12.72
C LYS A 140 -1.62 37.43 14.15
N SER A 141 -2.04 38.32 15.06
CA SER A 141 -2.51 37.87 16.36
C SER A 141 -3.80 37.05 16.22
N ARG A 142 -4.10 36.22 17.19
CA ARG A 142 -5.32 35.40 17.19
C ARG A 142 -6.59 36.24 16.99
N ASN A 143 -6.70 37.34 17.73
CA ASN A 143 -7.87 38.24 17.61
C ASN A 143 -7.99 38.88 16.21
N GLU A 144 -6.88 39.29 15.61
CA GLU A 144 -6.89 39.85 14.25
C GLU A 144 -7.25 38.77 13.22
N ALA A 145 -6.77 37.54 13.40
CA ALA A 145 -7.10 36.43 12.49
C ALA A 145 -8.59 36.04 12.63
N LEU A 146 -9.10 35.90 13.84
CA LEU A 146 -10.53 35.62 14.09
C LEU A 146 -11.41 36.70 13.45
N ALA A 147 -11.18 37.98 13.78
CA ALA A 147 -11.96 39.08 13.22
C ALA A 147 -11.90 39.14 11.68
N PHE A 148 -10.76 38.77 11.08
CA PHE A 148 -10.62 38.73 9.65
C PHE A 148 -11.47 37.62 9.01
N PHE A 149 -11.37 36.35 9.52
CA PHE A 149 -12.09 35.22 8.95
C PHE A 149 -13.59 35.26 9.26
N GLU A 150 -14.02 35.83 10.39
CA GLU A 150 -15.43 36.14 10.66
C GLU A 150 -15.99 37.14 9.65
N LYS A 151 -15.23 38.20 9.32
CA LYS A 151 -15.66 39.23 8.36
C LYS A 151 -15.88 38.70 6.96
N ILE A 152 -15.10 37.69 6.54
CA ILE A 152 -15.22 37.07 5.21
C ILE A 152 -16.06 35.78 5.24
N ASP A 153 -16.77 35.51 6.33
CA ASP A 153 -17.66 34.35 6.54
C ASP A 153 -17.00 32.98 6.36
N GLU A 154 -15.72 32.84 6.74
CA GLU A 154 -15.00 31.56 6.72
C GLU A 154 -15.05 30.87 8.09
N SER A 155 -16.21 30.29 8.42
CA SER A 155 -16.51 29.71 9.73
C SER A 155 -15.56 28.56 10.13
N TYR A 156 -15.13 27.72 9.18
CA TYR A 156 -14.19 26.63 9.45
C TYR A 156 -12.80 27.14 9.86
N LYS A 157 -12.36 28.28 9.31
CA LYS A 157 -11.09 28.90 9.72
C LYS A 157 -11.18 29.47 11.14
N VAL A 158 -12.33 30.03 11.50
CA VAL A 158 -12.60 30.48 12.88
C VAL A 158 -12.54 29.30 13.86
N GLU A 159 -13.18 28.18 13.51
CA GLU A 159 -13.15 26.94 14.33
C GLU A 159 -11.71 26.42 14.48
N ILE A 160 -10.95 26.32 13.37
CA ILE A 160 -9.56 25.88 13.40
C ILE A 160 -8.72 26.78 14.32
N ILE A 161 -8.83 28.10 14.20
CA ILE A 161 -8.08 29.04 15.04
C ILE A 161 -8.41 28.85 16.52
N ASN A 162 -9.67 28.57 16.87
CA ASN A 162 -10.06 28.37 18.26
C ASN A 162 -9.45 27.10 18.86
N ASP A 163 -9.19 26.08 18.06
CA ASP A 163 -8.63 24.80 18.50
C ASP A 163 -7.10 24.77 18.54
N LEU A 164 -6.42 25.71 17.88
CA LEU A 164 -4.96 25.79 17.90
C LEU A 164 -4.45 26.21 19.28
N ASP A 165 -3.25 25.80 19.66
CA ASP A 165 -2.59 26.21 20.90
C ASP A 165 -2.46 27.72 20.97
N LYS A 166 -2.62 28.27 22.19
CA LYS A 166 -2.63 29.73 22.41
C LYS A 166 -1.35 30.44 21.95
N ASP A 167 -0.23 29.74 22.00
CA ASP A 167 1.10 30.27 21.66
C ASP A 167 1.47 30.03 20.20
N GLU A 168 0.59 29.39 19.39
CA GLU A 168 0.88 29.11 17.98
C GLU A 168 0.86 30.40 17.14
N THR A 169 1.91 30.57 16.33
CA THR A 169 2.03 31.71 15.41
C THR A 169 1.12 31.52 14.20
N LEU A 170 0.15 32.41 14.03
CA LEU A 170 -0.81 32.36 12.93
C LEU A 170 -0.29 33.12 11.71
N LYS A 171 -0.06 32.36 10.63
CA LYS A 171 0.27 32.95 9.32
C LYS A 171 -0.97 32.96 8.43
N VAL A 172 -1.21 34.06 7.79
CA VAL A 172 -2.30 34.27 6.84
C VAL A 172 -1.69 34.57 5.48
N TYR A 173 -1.86 33.66 4.54
CA TYR A 173 -1.34 33.76 3.19
C TYR A 173 -2.38 34.41 2.27
N SER A 174 -1.93 35.28 1.37
CA SER A 174 -2.77 35.96 0.38
C SER A 174 -2.17 35.82 -1.02
N GLN A 175 -3.05 35.57 -2.00
CA GLN A 175 -2.76 35.56 -3.42
C GLN A 175 -3.90 36.26 -4.16
N GLY A 176 -3.66 37.50 -4.65
CA GLY A 176 -4.73 38.36 -5.17
C GLY A 176 -5.83 38.56 -4.12
N GLU A 177 -7.07 38.29 -4.50
CA GLU A 177 -8.26 38.39 -3.62
C GLU A 177 -8.43 37.22 -2.63
N PHE A 178 -7.75 36.09 -2.86
CA PHE A 178 -7.87 34.91 -2.01
C PHE A 178 -6.93 35.00 -0.81
N THR A 179 -7.46 34.66 0.36
CA THR A 179 -6.69 34.66 1.61
C THR A 179 -7.03 33.43 2.44
N ASP A 180 -6.00 32.74 2.94
CA ASP A 180 -6.16 31.51 3.71
C ASP A 180 -5.28 31.47 4.98
N LEU A 181 -5.73 30.72 6.00
CA LEU A 181 -4.96 30.39 7.19
C LEU A 181 -4.08 29.18 6.88
N CYS A 182 -2.76 29.35 6.95
CA CYS A 182 -1.84 28.30 6.57
C CYS A 182 -0.49 28.43 7.27
N ARG A 183 0.14 27.30 7.58
CA ARG A 183 1.51 27.27 8.14
C ARG A 183 2.57 27.59 7.10
N GLY A 184 2.26 27.35 5.82
CA GLY A 184 3.21 27.48 4.71
C GLY A 184 4.35 26.45 4.75
N PRO A 185 5.46 26.65 4.02
CA PRO A 185 5.65 27.74 3.05
C PRO A 185 4.96 27.51 1.71
N HIS A 186 4.94 28.53 0.86
CA HIS A 186 4.39 28.49 -0.50
C HIS A 186 5.40 28.95 -1.55
N VAL A 187 5.11 28.65 -2.82
CA VAL A 187 5.83 29.26 -3.95
C VAL A 187 5.59 30.78 -3.96
N HIS A 188 6.46 31.56 -4.57
CA HIS A 188 6.38 33.02 -4.48
C HIS A 188 5.29 33.66 -5.38
N SER A 189 4.82 32.92 -6.40
CA SER A 189 3.73 33.39 -7.26
C SER A 189 2.94 32.25 -7.88
N THR A 190 1.67 32.53 -8.24
CA THR A 190 0.80 31.57 -8.93
C THR A 190 1.36 31.15 -10.29
N GLY A 191 2.15 32.03 -10.95
CA GLY A 191 2.80 31.76 -12.23
C GLY A 191 3.88 30.67 -12.20
N GLN A 192 4.31 30.22 -10.99
CA GLN A 192 5.18 29.04 -10.85
C GLN A 192 4.41 27.72 -10.92
N ILE A 193 3.08 27.73 -10.79
CA ILE A 193 2.20 26.56 -10.78
C ILE A 193 1.62 26.36 -12.18
N LYS A 194 2.34 25.63 -13.07
CA LYS A 194 1.97 25.53 -14.50
C LYS A 194 1.42 24.18 -14.94
N HIS A 195 1.80 23.12 -14.25
CA HIS A 195 1.53 21.75 -14.71
C HIS A 195 0.78 20.98 -13.62
N PHE A 196 -0.52 21.11 -13.63
CA PHE A 196 -1.43 20.49 -12.66
C PHE A 196 -2.62 19.83 -13.35
N LYS A 197 -3.34 19.01 -12.60
CA LYS A 197 -4.57 18.35 -13.02
C LYS A 197 -5.49 18.12 -11.84
N ILE A 198 -6.78 18.43 -11.96
CA ILE A 198 -7.81 17.92 -11.04
C ILE A 198 -8.08 16.47 -11.39
N LEU A 199 -8.09 15.59 -10.39
CA LEU A 199 -8.17 14.13 -10.57
C LEU A 199 -9.56 13.58 -10.32
N SER A 200 -10.21 13.98 -9.24
CA SER A 200 -11.51 13.46 -8.82
C SER A 200 -12.08 14.26 -7.65
N SER A 201 -13.36 14.03 -7.36
CA SER A 201 -13.98 14.48 -6.11
C SER A 201 -14.61 13.31 -5.36
N SER A 202 -14.78 13.46 -4.05
CA SER A 202 -15.47 12.50 -3.18
C SER A 202 -16.12 13.22 -1.99
N ALA A 203 -17.13 12.59 -1.37
CA ALA A 203 -17.61 13.03 -0.08
C ALA A 203 -16.55 12.78 1.01
N ALA A 204 -16.49 13.67 1.98
CA ALA A 204 -15.68 13.53 3.19
C ALA A 204 -16.45 14.15 4.36
N TYR A 205 -16.14 13.72 5.58
CA TYR A 205 -16.72 14.32 6.77
C TYR A 205 -15.73 15.29 7.42
N TRP A 206 -16.22 16.43 7.90
CA TRP A 206 -15.39 17.36 8.65
C TRP A 206 -14.72 16.64 9.83
N ARG A 207 -13.38 16.74 9.91
CA ARG A 207 -12.52 16.04 10.89
C ARG A 207 -12.65 14.51 10.91
N GLY A 208 -13.18 13.92 9.83
CA GLY A 208 -13.29 12.46 9.71
C GLY A 208 -14.39 11.83 10.57
N ASP A 209 -15.26 12.61 11.20
CA ASP A 209 -16.38 12.13 12.00
C ASP A 209 -17.68 12.20 11.15
N GLU A 210 -18.34 11.06 10.96
CA GLU A 210 -19.58 10.93 10.19
C GLU A 210 -20.76 11.73 10.77
N LYS A 211 -20.66 12.17 12.03
CA LYS A 211 -21.65 13.03 12.70
C LYS A 211 -21.53 14.50 12.30
N ASN A 212 -20.39 14.88 11.74
CA ASN A 212 -20.12 16.24 11.31
C ASN A 212 -20.59 16.52 9.89
N GLN A 213 -20.51 17.80 9.47
CA GLN A 213 -20.89 18.26 8.14
C GLN A 213 -20.18 17.44 7.05
N THR A 214 -20.96 17.01 6.04
CA THR A 214 -20.43 16.38 4.83
C THR A 214 -19.81 17.45 3.94
N LEU A 215 -18.56 17.28 3.58
CA LEU A 215 -17.79 18.14 2.71
C LEU A 215 -17.55 17.46 1.36
N GLN A 216 -17.23 18.27 0.35
CA GLN A 216 -16.74 17.79 -0.93
C GLN A 216 -15.21 17.89 -0.96
N ARG A 217 -14.54 16.77 -1.01
CA ARG A 217 -13.09 16.68 -1.15
C ARG A 217 -12.72 16.62 -2.62
N VAL A 218 -11.92 17.56 -3.10
CA VAL A 218 -11.41 17.57 -4.48
C VAL A 218 -9.92 17.26 -4.46
N TYR A 219 -9.52 16.26 -5.24
CA TYR A 219 -8.14 15.82 -5.39
C TYR A 219 -7.51 16.40 -6.64
N GLY A 220 -6.24 16.78 -6.53
CA GLY A 220 -5.43 17.21 -7.65
C GLY A 220 -3.98 16.77 -7.55
N THR A 221 -3.21 17.05 -8.59
CA THR A 221 -1.78 16.82 -8.65
C THR A 221 -1.09 17.98 -9.37
N SER A 222 0.21 18.16 -9.11
CA SER A 222 1.02 19.17 -9.78
C SER A 222 2.48 18.70 -9.89
N PHE A 223 3.14 19.04 -10.98
CA PHE A 223 4.53 18.71 -11.25
C PHE A 223 5.27 19.93 -11.83
N GLN A 224 6.60 19.92 -11.71
CA GLN A 224 7.44 21.00 -12.24
C GLN A 224 7.35 21.13 -13.76
N ASN A 225 7.10 20.04 -14.48
CA ASN A 225 7.06 20.04 -15.94
C ASN A 225 5.95 19.11 -16.47
N SER A 226 5.55 19.36 -17.72
CA SER A 226 4.46 18.62 -18.38
C SER A 226 4.77 17.15 -18.62
N LYS A 227 6.05 16.78 -18.77
CA LYS A 227 6.47 15.39 -19.02
C LYS A 227 6.20 14.51 -17.78
N ASP A 228 6.56 15.01 -16.60
CA ASP A 228 6.34 14.29 -15.35
C ASP A 228 4.85 14.19 -15.01
N LEU A 229 4.08 15.28 -15.21
CA LEU A 229 2.63 15.26 -15.10
C LEU A 229 2.00 14.20 -16.03
N LYS A 230 2.37 14.20 -17.32
CA LYS A 230 1.86 13.23 -18.29
C LYS A 230 2.19 11.80 -17.88
N LYS A 231 3.43 11.56 -17.44
CA LYS A 231 3.86 10.23 -16.96
C LYS A 231 3.03 9.78 -15.75
N TYR A 232 2.78 10.68 -14.82
CA TYR A 232 1.96 10.39 -13.64
C TYR A 232 0.50 10.08 -13.99
N LEU A 233 -0.10 10.87 -14.88
CA LEU A 233 -1.48 10.63 -15.35
C LEU A 233 -1.60 9.30 -16.08
N GLN A 234 -0.63 8.95 -16.94
CA GLN A 234 -0.59 7.64 -17.60
C GLN A 234 -0.49 6.49 -16.58
N MET A 235 0.34 6.66 -15.53
CA MET A 235 0.42 5.68 -14.44
C MET A 235 -0.93 5.52 -13.73
N LEU A 236 -1.64 6.62 -13.43
CA LEU A 236 -2.98 6.56 -12.81
C LEU A 236 -4.01 5.86 -13.70
N GLU A 237 -3.98 6.10 -15.01
CA GLU A 237 -4.86 5.39 -15.96
C GLU A 237 -4.56 3.88 -15.98
N GLU A 238 -3.29 3.50 -16.01
CA GLU A 238 -2.90 2.09 -15.93
C GLU A 238 -3.31 1.47 -14.59
N GLN A 239 -3.19 2.20 -13.47
CA GLN A 239 -3.69 1.75 -12.18
C GLN A 239 -5.20 1.47 -12.21
N LYS A 240 -6.00 2.36 -12.82
CA LYS A 240 -7.46 2.15 -12.98
C LYS A 240 -7.77 0.92 -13.85
N LYS A 241 -7.02 0.71 -14.95
CA LYS A 241 -7.20 -0.46 -15.82
C LYS A 241 -6.86 -1.78 -15.12
N ARG A 242 -5.87 -1.76 -14.21
CA ARG A 242 -5.39 -2.93 -13.47
C ARG A 242 -6.01 -3.11 -12.10
N ASP A 243 -7.02 -2.30 -11.74
CA ASP A 243 -7.72 -2.43 -10.45
C ASP A 243 -8.23 -3.87 -10.27
N HIS A 244 -7.81 -4.50 -9.16
CA HIS A 244 -8.14 -5.90 -8.86
C HIS A 244 -9.63 -6.17 -8.78
N ARG A 245 -10.46 -5.18 -8.40
CA ARG A 245 -11.93 -5.31 -8.34
C ARG A 245 -12.53 -5.43 -9.74
N LYS A 246 -12.00 -4.62 -10.69
CA LYS A 246 -12.43 -4.66 -12.09
C LYS A 246 -12.00 -5.96 -12.76
N ILE A 247 -10.70 -6.29 -12.70
CA ILE A 247 -10.17 -7.50 -13.31
C ILE A 247 -10.75 -8.75 -12.63
N GLY A 248 -10.90 -8.73 -11.31
CA GLY A 248 -11.50 -9.84 -10.57
C GLY A 248 -12.92 -10.16 -11.03
N LYS A 249 -13.72 -9.13 -11.31
CA LYS A 249 -15.05 -9.28 -11.90
C LYS A 249 -14.99 -9.76 -13.36
N GLU A 250 -14.11 -9.20 -14.20
CA GLU A 250 -13.96 -9.58 -15.61
C GLU A 250 -13.51 -11.04 -15.78
N LEU A 251 -12.66 -11.54 -14.88
CA LEU A 251 -12.13 -12.91 -14.90
C LEU A 251 -12.92 -13.87 -14.01
N ASP A 252 -13.99 -13.41 -13.39
CA ASP A 252 -14.82 -14.18 -12.47
C ASP A 252 -13.99 -14.86 -11.38
N LEU A 253 -13.26 -14.05 -10.58
CA LEU A 253 -12.37 -14.56 -9.52
C LEU A 253 -13.03 -14.51 -8.13
N PHE A 254 -13.70 -13.41 -7.83
CA PHE A 254 -14.39 -13.18 -6.55
C PHE A 254 -15.47 -12.11 -6.69
N PHE A 255 -16.36 -12.06 -5.71
CA PHE A 255 -17.34 -10.99 -5.57
C PHE A 255 -17.70 -10.75 -4.10
N PHE A 256 -18.39 -9.65 -3.84
CA PHE A 256 -18.99 -9.34 -2.55
C PHE A 256 -20.49 -9.30 -2.73
N ASP A 257 -21.22 -9.77 -1.73
CA ASP A 257 -22.67 -9.83 -1.73
C ASP A 257 -23.23 -9.15 -0.47
N ASP A 258 -24.25 -8.33 -0.64
CA ASP A 258 -24.82 -7.57 0.47
C ASP A 258 -25.51 -8.46 1.52
N GLU A 259 -26.07 -9.62 1.12
CA GLU A 259 -26.68 -10.58 2.04
C GLU A 259 -25.62 -11.30 2.89
N VAL A 260 -24.41 -11.49 2.35
CA VAL A 260 -23.28 -12.06 3.08
C VAL A 260 -22.63 -11.01 3.98
N GLY A 261 -22.55 -9.78 3.49
CA GLY A 261 -22.05 -8.64 4.25
C GLY A 261 -20.74 -8.04 3.70
N PRO A 262 -20.46 -6.78 4.02
CA PRO A 262 -19.33 -6.04 3.49
C PRO A 262 -18.00 -6.57 4.03
N GLY A 263 -17.00 -6.66 3.15
CA GLY A 263 -15.66 -7.14 3.50
C GLY A 263 -15.54 -8.65 3.67
N LEU A 264 -16.54 -9.42 3.22
CA LEU A 264 -16.56 -10.88 3.24
C LEU A 264 -16.53 -11.40 1.79
N PRO A 265 -15.35 -11.65 1.20
CA PRO A 265 -15.25 -12.07 -0.20
C PRO A 265 -15.76 -13.49 -0.42
N LEU A 266 -16.54 -13.68 -1.47
CA LEU A 266 -16.95 -14.96 -2.01
C LEU A 266 -16.03 -15.31 -3.18
N TRP A 267 -15.35 -16.44 -3.08
CA TRP A 267 -14.44 -16.92 -4.12
C TRP A 267 -15.16 -17.82 -5.10
N THR A 268 -15.02 -17.53 -6.38
CA THR A 268 -15.53 -18.37 -7.46
C THR A 268 -14.63 -19.58 -7.67
N PRO A 269 -15.02 -20.55 -8.53
CA PRO A 269 -14.12 -21.64 -8.91
C PRO A 269 -12.78 -21.16 -9.49
N SER A 270 -12.79 -20.07 -10.28
CA SER A 270 -11.56 -19.48 -10.84
C SER A 270 -10.68 -18.85 -9.77
N GLY A 271 -11.29 -18.15 -8.79
CA GLY A 271 -10.55 -17.56 -7.68
C GLY A 271 -9.99 -18.60 -6.72
N THR A 272 -10.73 -19.68 -6.49
CA THR A 272 -10.29 -20.80 -5.63
C THR A 272 -9.03 -21.45 -6.17
N VAL A 273 -8.86 -21.55 -7.49
CA VAL A 273 -7.61 -22.05 -8.08
C VAL A 273 -6.39 -21.22 -7.63
N LEU A 274 -6.52 -19.89 -7.58
CA LEU A 274 -5.41 -19.04 -7.11
C LEU A 274 -5.06 -19.36 -5.65
N ILE A 275 -6.06 -19.56 -4.81
CA ILE A 275 -5.88 -19.94 -3.39
C ILE A 275 -5.17 -21.29 -3.29
N ASP A 276 -5.65 -22.30 -4.01
CA ASP A 276 -5.10 -23.66 -3.98
C ASP A 276 -3.63 -23.70 -4.41
N GLU A 277 -3.28 -22.99 -5.49
CA GLU A 277 -1.91 -22.88 -5.98
C GLU A 277 -0.98 -22.16 -5.00
N LEU A 278 -1.45 -21.09 -4.36
CA LEU A 278 -0.70 -20.38 -3.33
C LEU A 278 -0.50 -21.24 -2.08
N GLU A 279 -1.53 -21.97 -1.66
CA GLU A 279 -1.41 -22.91 -0.55
C GLU A 279 -0.45 -24.06 -0.88
N ALA A 280 -0.52 -24.61 -2.09
CA ALA A 280 0.38 -25.68 -2.53
C ALA A 280 1.83 -25.21 -2.52
N LEU A 281 2.09 -24.02 -3.05
CA LEU A 281 3.42 -23.39 -3.03
C LEU A 281 3.92 -23.18 -1.60
N ALA A 282 3.10 -22.60 -0.72
CA ALA A 282 3.49 -22.35 0.66
C ALA A 282 3.76 -23.65 1.42
N LYS A 283 2.90 -24.67 1.25
CA LYS A 283 3.09 -26.00 1.84
C LYS A 283 4.42 -26.64 1.43
N GLU A 284 4.77 -26.56 0.15
CA GLU A 284 6.05 -27.05 -0.37
C GLU A 284 7.24 -26.35 0.28
N LYS A 285 7.23 -25.00 0.27
CA LYS A 285 8.33 -24.21 0.81
C LYS A 285 8.47 -24.34 2.33
N GLU A 286 7.37 -24.33 3.05
CA GLU A 286 7.33 -24.50 4.49
C GLU A 286 7.83 -25.89 4.91
N THR A 287 7.38 -26.95 4.23
CA THR A 287 7.86 -28.31 4.49
C THR A 287 9.37 -28.43 4.25
N ALA A 288 9.87 -27.86 3.14
CA ALA A 288 11.31 -27.84 2.84
C ALA A 288 12.14 -27.09 3.89
N ASN A 289 11.55 -26.09 4.57
CA ASN A 289 12.17 -25.33 5.65
C ASN A 289 11.86 -25.87 7.05
N GLY A 290 11.31 -27.09 7.16
CA GLY A 290 11.09 -27.78 8.43
C GLY A 290 9.93 -27.25 9.27
N TYR A 291 8.94 -26.59 8.66
CA TYR A 291 7.72 -26.20 9.37
C TYR A 291 6.74 -27.35 9.52
N LEU A 292 6.15 -27.44 10.70
CA LEU A 292 5.08 -28.38 11.03
C LEU A 292 3.73 -27.71 10.87
N ARG A 293 2.82 -28.33 10.13
CA ARG A 293 1.51 -27.75 9.88
C ARG A 293 0.53 -28.03 11.00
N VAL A 294 -0.21 -26.98 11.37
CA VAL A 294 -1.27 -27.04 12.37
C VAL A 294 -2.58 -26.49 11.82
N ARG A 295 -3.67 -26.69 12.55
CA ARG A 295 -4.98 -26.05 12.29
C ARG A 295 -5.60 -25.67 13.62
N THR A 296 -6.18 -24.47 13.66
CA THR A 296 -6.78 -23.92 14.88
C THR A 296 -8.25 -23.53 14.65
N PRO A 297 -9.10 -23.59 15.69
CA PRO A 297 -10.51 -23.22 15.57
C PRO A 297 -10.67 -21.72 15.35
N HIS A 298 -11.83 -21.32 14.82
CA HIS A 298 -12.16 -19.92 14.52
C HIS A 298 -12.65 -19.14 15.75
N LEU A 299 -13.11 -19.86 16.78
CA LEU A 299 -13.73 -19.31 17.98
C LEU A 299 -12.95 -19.72 19.23
N THR A 300 -12.94 -18.84 20.23
CA THR A 300 -12.41 -19.16 21.56
C THR A 300 -13.09 -18.33 22.64
N LYS A 301 -12.97 -18.79 23.89
CA LYS A 301 -13.37 -18.03 25.08
C LYS A 301 -12.51 -16.78 25.25
N GLY A 302 -13.09 -15.73 25.79
CA GLY A 302 -12.41 -14.45 26.04
C GLY A 302 -11.13 -14.55 26.85
N ASP A 303 -11.02 -15.51 27.78
CA ASP A 303 -9.85 -15.72 28.63
C ASP A 303 -8.54 -15.88 27.83
N LEU A 304 -8.59 -16.53 26.66
CA LEU A 304 -7.41 -16.68 25.80
C LEU A 304 -6.92 -15.33 25.28
N PHE A 305 -7.84 -14.45 24.92
CA PHE A 305 -7.52 -13.12 24.42
C PHE A 305 -7.21 -12.12 25.53
N SER A 306 -7.74 -12.30 26.75
CA SER A 306 -7.27 -11.57 27.93
C SER A 306 -5.83 -11.96 28.26
N LYS A 307 -5.49 -13.26 28.29
CA LYS A 307 -4.13 -13.73 28.57
C LYS A 307 -3.12 -13.18 27.56
N SER A 308 -3.47 -13.10 26.29
CA SER A 308 -2.60 -12.56 25.23
C SER A 308 -2.59 -11.03 25.13
N GLY A 309 -3.44 -10.32 25.87
CA GLY A 309 -3.55 -8.86 25.82
C GLY A 309 -4.34 -8.31 24.62
N HIS A 310 -4.98 -9.16 23.82
CA HIS A 310 -5.77 -8.70 22.68
C HIS A 310 -7.01 -7.91 23.10
N LEU A 311 -7.65 -8.26 24.23
CA LEU A 311 -8.80 -7.51 24.72
C LEU A 311 -8.39 -6.13 25.25
N ASP A 312 -7.15 -5.96 25.72
CA ASP A 312 -6.65 -4.68 26.24
C ASP A 312 -6.23 -3.73 25.09
N HIS A 313 -5.54 -4.25 24.06
CA HIS A 313 -4.86 -3.43 23.05
C HIS A 313 -5.46 -3.55 21.63
N TYR A 314 -6.39 -4.49 21.39
CA TYR A 314 -6.89 -4.79 20.04
C TYR A 314 -8.41 -4.89 19.94
N MET A 315 -9.14 -4.61 21.01
CA MET A 315 -10.60 -4.75 21.12
C MET A 315 -11.35 -4.01 20.02
N SER A 316 -10.89 -2.82 19.65
CA SER A 316 -11.53 -1.99 18.59
C SER A 316 -11.53 -2.64 17.20
N SER A 317 -10.65 -3.62 16.98
CA SER A 317 -10.53 -4.37 15.72
C SER A 317 -11.11 -5.78 15.82
N MET A 318 -11.80 -6.13 16.90
CA MET A 318 -12.44 -7.42 17.10
C MET A 318 -13.95 -7.34 16.87
N PHE A 319 -14.53 -8.40 16.33
CA PHE A 319 -15.99 -8.54 16.33
C PHE A 319 -16.50 -8.68 17.77
N SER A 320 -17.70 -8.17 18.02
CA SER A 320 -18.36 -8.31 19.31
C SER A 320 -18.46 -9.79 19.72
N PRO A 321 -18.36 -10.11 21.01
CA PRO A 321 -18.48 -11.49 21.47
C PRO A 321 -19.87 -12.06 21.22
N MET A 322 -19.92 -13.38 21.14
CA MET A 322 -21.16 -14.18 21.13
C MET A 322 -21.32 -14.79 22.52
N ASP A 323 -22.45 -14.55 23.15
CA ASP A 323 -22.79 -15.25 24.38
C ASP A 323 -23.18 -16.70 24.09
N VAL A 324 -22.49 -17.63 24.72
CA VAL A 324 -22.82 -19.07 24.66
C VAL A 324 -22.86 -19.57 26.09
N ASP A 325 -24.06 -19.85 26.60
CA ASP A 325 -24.28 -20.33 27.96
C ASP A 325 -23.67 -19.41 29.06
N GLY A 326 -23.73 -18.09 28.86
CA GLY A 326 -23.18 -17.08 29.77
C GLY A 326 -21.64 -16.92 29.67
N ILE A 327 -21.03 -17.42 28.63
CA ILE A 327 -19.60 -17.32 28.34
C ILE A 327 -19.40 -16.57 27.01
N ASP A 328 -18.58 -15.52 27.04
CA ASP A 328 -18.20 -14.77 25.85
C ASP A 328 -17.23 -15.55 24.96
N TYR A 329 -17.66 -15.85 23.74
CA TYR A 329 -16.83 -16.39 22.67
C TYR A 329 -16.53 -15.32 21.60
N TYR A 330 -15.30 -15.26 21.18
CA TYR A 330 -14.81 -14.31 20.18
C TYR A 330 -14.35 -15.02 18.91
N MET A 331 -14.60 -14.42 17.76
CA MET A 331 -13.92 -14.79 16.53
C MET A 331 -12.44 -14.37 16.59
N LYS A 332 -11.53 -15.24 16.16
CA LYS A 332 -10.10 -14.96 16.26
C LYS A 332 -9.63 -13.85 15.34
N PRO A 333 -9.00 -12.77 15.84
CA PRO A 333 -8.36 -11.77 15.02
C PRO A 333 -6.96 -12.16 14.56
N MET A 334 -6.34 -13.12 15.25
CA MET A 334 -4.97 -13.63 15.03
C MET A 334 -4.84 -15.08 15.44
N ASN A 335 -3.82 -15.78 14.90
CA ASN A 335 -3.58 -17.21 15.18
C ASN A 335 -2.63 -17.43 16.37
N CYS A 336 -1.80 -16.45 16.73
CA CYS A 336 -0.72 -16.58 17.72
C CYS A 336 -1.15 -17.18 19.06
N PRO A 337 -2.28 -16.80 19.73
CA PRO A 337 -2.66 -17.38 21.02
C PRO A 337 -2.89 -18.89 20.97
N TYR A 338 -3.40 -19.39 19.85
CA TYR A 338 -3.61 -20.81 19.64
C TYR A 338 -2.29 -21.56 19.41
N HIS A 339 -1.37 -20.97 18.65
CA HIS A 339 -0.04 -21.54 18.42
C HIS A 339 0.76 -21.64 19.73
N HIS A 340 0.63 -20.66 20.61
CA HIS A 340 1.23 -20.73 21.96
C HIS A 340 0.65 -21.90 22.77
N LYS A 341 -0.66 -22.17 22.67
CA LYS A 341 -1.28 -23.34 23.32
C LYS A 341 -0.78 -24.65 22.73
N ILE A 342 -0.58 -24.71 21.40
CA ILE A 342 0.00 -25.90 20.74
C ILE A 342 1.44 -26.14 21.21
N PHE A 343 2.26 -25.10 21.27
CA PHE A 343 3.63 -25.21 21.79
C PHE A 343 3.65 -25.71 23.23
N ALA A 344 2.81 -25.15 24.10
CA ALA A 344 2.71 -25.48 25.52
C ALA A 344 2.15 -26.89 25.79
N ASN A 345 1.50 -27.54 24.81
CA ASN A 345 0.82 -28.84 25.01
C ASN A 345 1.77 -30.00 25.37
N THR A 346 3.05 -29.88 24.99
CA THR A 346 4.07 -30.92 25.33
C THR A 346 5.34 -30.25 25.83
N PRO A 347 6.00 -30.84 26.86
CA PRO A 347 7.29 -30.36 27.33
C PRO A 347 8.31 -30.26 26.17
N LYS A 348 9.12 -29.22 26.18
CA LYS A 348 10.16 -28.99 25.19
C LYS A 348 11.52 -28.87 25.85
N SER A 349 12.57 -29.27 25.14
CA SER A 349 13.96 -29.01 25.48
C SER A 349 14.66 -28.20 24.40
N TYR A 350 15.84 -27.70 24.67
CA TYR A 350 16.67 -26.99 23.68
C TYR A 350 16.90 -27.80 22.38
N ARG A 351 16.77 -29.14 22.42
CA ARG A 351 16.92 -30.02 21.25
C ARG A 351 15.71 -29.99 20.32
N ASP A 352 14.55 -29.60 20.86
CA ASP A 352 13.30 -29.45 20.10
C ASP A 352 13.17 -28.10 19.44
N LEU A 353 14.12 -27.18 19.72
CA LEU A 353 14.17 -25.84 19.15
C LEU A 353 15.22 -25.73 18.03
N PRO A 354 14.96 -24.94 16.97
CA PRO A 354 13.77 -24.12 16.76
C PRO A 354 12.54 -24.97 16.41
N TYR A 355 11.41 -24.67 17.07
CA TYR A 355 10.13 -25.30 16.80
C TYR A 355 9.28 -24.40 15.89
N ARG A 356 9.12 -24.80 14.64
CA ARG A 356 8.47 -24.02 13.59
C ARG A 356 7.09 -24.60 13.28
N ILE A 357 6.03 -23.82 13.46
CA ILE A 357 4.66 -24.21 13.09
C ILE A 357 4.04 -23.21 12.15
N SER A 358 3.17 -23.68 11.26
CA SER A 358 2.48 -22.84 10.28
C SER A 358 1.06 -23.30 9.99
N GLU A 359 0.20 -22.36 9.62
CA GLU A 359 -1.12 -22.62 9.08
C GLU A 359 -1.55 -21.54 8.08
N TYR A 360 -2.48 -21.90 7.18
CA TYR A 360 -3.38 -20.92 6.60
C TYR A 360 -4.58 -20.77 7.54
N GLY A 361 -4.50 -19.78 8.43
CA GLY A 361 -5.49 -19.57 9.47
C GLY A 361 -6.47 -18.47 9.08
N THR A 362 -7.78 -18.77 9.12
CA THR A 362 -8.81 -17.76 8.89
C THR A 362 -8.91 -16.84 10.10
N CYS A 363 -8.72 -15.54 9.89
CA CYS A 363 -8.83 -14.51 10.91
C CYS A 363 -9.97 -13.55 10.56
N TYR A 364 -10.54 -12.90 11.57
CA TYR A 364 -11.67 -11.99 11.45
C TYR A 364 -11.35 -10.67 12.14
N ARG A 365 -11.46 -9.56 11.40
CA ARG A 365 -11.19 -8.22 11.93
C ARG A 365 -12.35 -7.30 11.64
N TYR A 366 -12.80 -6.57 12.65
CA TYR A 366 -13.82 -5.56 12.48
C TYR A 366 -13.19 -4.31 11.87
N GLU A 367 -13.15 -4.28 10.53
CA GLU A 367 -12.75 -3.10 9.78
C GLU A 367 -13.97 -2.21 9.57
N LYS A 368 -13.82 -0.88 9.76
CA LYS A 368 -14.92 0.07 9.54
C LYS A 368 -15.33 0.07 8.05
N SER A 369 -16.61 0.27 7.78
CA SER A 369 -17.13 0.20 6.40
C SER A 369 -16.42 1.16 5.43
N GLY A 370 -16.06 2.36 5.88
CA GLY A 370 -15.31 3.34 5.06
C GLY A 370 -13.85 2.97 4.78
N GLU A 371 -13.32 1.96 5.46
CA GLU A 371 -11.94 1.49 5.28
C GLU A 371 -11.84 0.28 4.35
N LEU A 372 -12.96 -0.39 4.07
CA LEU A 372 -12.99 -1.57 3.20
C LEU A 372 -12.60 -1.22 1.76
N PHE A 373 -11.74 -2.05 1.17
CA PHE A 373 -11.23 -1.79 -0.16
C PHE A 373 -10.96 -3.08 -0.95
N GLY A 374 -11.98 -3.61 -1.59
CA GLY A 374 -11.89 -4.87 -2.36
C GLY A 374 -11.21 -5.97 -1.55
N LEU A 375 -10.24 -6.67 -2.14
CA LEU A 375 -9.44 -7.69 -1.44
C LEU A 375 -8.33 -7.10 -0.55
N MET A 376 -8.02 -5.81 -0.65
CA MET A 376 -6.91 -5.19 0.08
C MET A 376 -7.21 -4.97 1.55
N ARG A 377 -8.49 -4.75 1.90
CA ARG A 377 -8.94 -4.61 3.28
C ARG A 377 -10.31 -5.25 3.43
N VAL A 378 -10.34 -6.38 4.10
CA VAL A 378 -11.48 -7.28 4.27
C VAL A 378 -11.72 -7.57 5.75
N ARG A 379 -12.89 -8.12 6.08
CA ARG A 379 -13.25 -8.53 7.44
C ARG A 379 -12.98 -10.00 7.74
N SER A 380 -12.95 -10.85 6.72
CA SER A 380 -12.53 -12.25 6.81
C SER A 380 -11.34 -12.47 5.90
N MET A 381 -10.27 -13.06 6.43
CA MET A 381 -9.02 -13.24 5.71
C MET A 381 -8.33 -14.56 6.08
N GLN A 382 -7.69 -15.18 5.12
CA GLN A 382 -6.86 -16.37 5.35
C GLN A 382 -5.39 -15.96 5.33
N MET A 383 -4.74 -16.09 6.49
CA MET A 383 -3.36 -15.66 6.68
C MET A 383 -2.38 -16.84 6.57
N ASN A 384 -1.36 -16.68 5.72
CA ASN A 384 -0.20 -17.58 5.69
C ASN A 384 0.68 -17.31 6.90
N ASP A 385 0.24 -17.78 8.04
CA ASP A 385 0.81 -17.46 9.35
C ASP A 385 1.72 -18.58 9.87
N GLY A 386 2.72 -18.21 10.64
CA GLY A 386 3.59 -19.16 11.29
C GLY A 386 4.35 -18.55 12.45
N HIS A 387 4.69 -19.41 13.40
CA HIS A 387 5.38 -19.04 14.63
C HIS A 387 6.60 -19.94 14.82
N ILE A 388 7.74 -19.32 15.10
CA ILE A 388 9.02 -19.98 15.33
C ILE A 388 9.40 -19.73 16.78
N TYR A 389 9.45 -20.80 17.58
CA TYR A 389 9.94 -20.73 18.95
C TYR A 389 11.40 -21.13 18.95
N CYS A 390 12.27 -20.24 19.41
CA CYS A 390 13.72 -20.44 19.36
C CYS A 390 14.44 -19.92 20.61
N THR A 391 15.67 -20.36 20.80
CA THR A 391 16.54 -19.78 21.83
C THR A 391 17.09 -18.42 21.39
N ALA A 392 17.64 -17.64 22.31
CA ALA A 392 18.28 -16.36 21.98
C ALA A 392 19.45 -16.51 21.00
N GLU A 393 20.19 -17.63 21.08
CA GLU A 393 21.32 -17.93 20.17
C GLU A 393 20.83 -18.24 18.75
N GLN A 394 19.66 -18.91 18.61
CA GLN A 394 19.08 -19.29 17.32
C GLN A 394 18.37 -18.10 16.63
N PHE A 395 17.98 -17.09 17.39
CA PHE A 395 17.13 -15.98 16.92
C PHE A 395 17.63 -15.35 15.62
N LYS A 396 18.91 -14.99 15.57
CA LYS A 396 19.50 -14.30 14.41
C LYS A 396 19.37 -15.13 13.14
N GLU A 397 19.69 -16.42 13.22
CA GLU A 397 19.62 -17.34 12.08
C GLU A 397 18.17 -17.52 11.60
N GLU A 398 17.25 -17.78 12.54
CA GLU A 398 15.84 -17.98 12.23
C GLU A 398 15.21 -16.71 11.60
N PHE A 399 15.55 -15.54 12.12
CA PHE A 399 15.06 -14.28 11.59
C PHE A 399 15.52 -14.03 10.15
N ILE A 400 16.79 -14.35 9.84
CA ILE A 400 17.35 -14.25 8.48
C ILE A 400 16.72 -15.30 7.56
N ASN A 401 16.48 -16.52 8.02
CA ASN A 401 15.83 -17.58 7.24
C ASN A 401 14.42 -17.16 6.80
N VAL A 402 13.67 -16.47 7.65
CA VAL A 402 12.37 -15.89 7.26
C VAL A 402 12.54 -14.84 6.17
N CYS A 403 13.52 -13.94 6.27
CA CYS A 403 13.78 -12.95 5.21
C CYS A 403 14.17 -13.63 3.88
N ASN A 404 14.99 -14.67 3.92
CA ASN A 404 15.36 -15.45 2.73
C ASN A 404 14.15 -16.12 2.07
N LEU A 405 13.23 -16.65 2.88
CA LEU A 405 11.97 -17.22 2.37
C LEU A 405 11.15 -16.19 1.62
N TYR A 406 11.11 -14.92 2.10
CA TYR A 406 10.43 -13.84 1.37
C TYR A 406 11.08 -13.56 0.03
N MET A 407 12.40 -13.52 -0.03
CA MET A 407 13.16 -13.31 -1.26
C MET A 407 12.90 -14.43 -2.28
N GLU A 408 12.76 -15.66 -1.82
CA GLU A 408 12.42 -16.81 -2.66
C GLU A 408 11.02 -16.64 -3.28
N TYR A 409 10.02 -16.25 -2.50
CA TYR A 409 8.67 -15.97 -3.02
C TYR A 409 8.69 -14.81 -4.02
N PHE A 410 9.40 -13.71 -3.72
CA PHE A 410 9.48 -12.57 -4.63
C PHE A 410 10.07 -12.95 -5.98
N LYS A 411 11.08 -13.82 -5.99
CA LYS A 411 11.65 -14.37 -7.23
C LYS A 411 10.62 -15.21 -8.01
N ILE A 412 9.83 -16.05 -7.34
CA ILE A 412 8.79 -16.90 -7.96
C ILE A 412 7.70 -16.04 -8.61
N PHE A 413 7.32 -14.92 -7.99
CA PHE A 413 6.28 -14.01 -8.51
C PHE A 413 6.82 -12.88 -9.39
N GLY A 414 8.13 -12.80 -9.65
CA GLY A 414 8.74 -11.73 -10.44
C GLY A 414 8.62 -10.35 -9.77
N ILE A 415 8.64 -10.29 -8.44
CA ILE A 415 8.60 -9.04 -7.67
C ILE A 415 10.04 -8.51 -7.55
N GLU A 416 10.40 -7.55 -8.41
CA GLU A 416 11.76 -7.00 -8.46
C GLU A 416 11.99 -5.83 -7.49
N LYS A 417 10.94 -5.04 -7.25
CA LYS A 417 11.01 -3.85 -6.39
C LYS A 417 10.38 -4.10 -5.05
N TYR A 418 11.19 -4.11 -4.01
CA TYR A 418 10.75 -4.23 -2.60
C TYR A 418 11.66 -3.40 -1.68
N GLU A 419 11.17 -3.09 -0.49
CA GLU A 419 11.88 -2.41 0.59
C GLU A 419 11.52 -3.07 1.92
N MET A 420 12.53 -3.40 2.72
CA MET A 420 12.33 -3.86 4.09
C MET A 420 12.26 -2.64 5.00
N ARG A 421 11.22 -2.54 5.81
CA ARG A 421 11.01 -1.45 6.76
C ARG A 421 11.04 -2.01 8.17
N LEU A 422 12.09 -1.65 8.92
CA LEU A 422 12.20 -1.97 10.35
C LEU A 422 11.33 -0.97 11.14
N SER A 423 10.22 -1.47 11.64
CA SER A 423 9.27 -0.71 12.46
C SER A 423 9.66 -0.81 13.94
N LEU A 424 9.99 0.34 14.52
CA LEU A 424 10.45 0.54 15.89
C LEU A 424 9.29 1.04 16.76
N HIS A 425 9.41 0.87 18.09
CA HIS A 425 8.48 1.50 19.02
C HIS A 425 8.70 3.01 19.10
N ASP A 426 7.71 3.72 19.58
CA ASP A 426 7.82 5.11 20.01
C ASP A 426 7.96 5.12 21.54
N PRO A 427 9.05 5.68 22.10
CA PRO A 427 9.24 5.76 23.56
C PRO A 427 8.10 6.49 24.29
N GLU A 428 7.41 7.42 23.64
CA GLU A 428 6.27 8.14 24.22
C GLU A 428 5.01 7.26 24.34
N GLY A 429 4.95 6.16 23.61
CA GLY A 429 3.83 5.20 23.63
C GLY A 429 4.01 4.01 24.58
N LEU A 430 5.07 3.97 25.39
CA LEU A 430 5.29 2.89 26.35
C LEU A 430 4.21 2.90 27.47
N GLY A 431 3.68 1.73 27.78
CA GLY A 431 2.59 1.58 28.77
C GLY A 431 1.19 1.87 28.23
N ASP A 432 1.07 2.39 27.01
CA ASP A 432 -0.20 2.62 26.30
C ASP A 432 -0.26 1.75 25.04
N LYS A 433 0.34 2.20 23.95
CA LYS A 433 0.39 1.47 22.67
C LYS A 433 1.36 0.29 22.70
N PHE A 434 2.44 0.39 23.47
CA PHE A 434 3.53 -0.60 23.52
C PHE A 434 3.71 -1.11 24.95
N ILE A 435 4.12 -2.37 25.10
CA ILE A 435 4.44 -2.98 26.39
C ILE A 435 5.54 -2.16 27.07
N ASP A 436 5.34 -1.85 28.36
CA ASP A 436 6.27 -1.05 29.19
C ASP A 436 7.49 -1.88 29.61
N ASN A 437 8.46 -1.99 28.68
CA ASN A 437 9.77 -2.61 28.92
C ASN A 437 10.85 -1.99 28.04
N PRO A 438 11.29 -0.75 28.34
CA PRO A 438 12.22 -0.01 27.46
C PRO A 438 13.57 -0.70 27.24
N THR A 439 14.04 -1.46 28.23
CA THR A 439 15.31 -2.20 28.12
C THR A 439 15.23 -3.32 27.08
N LEU A 440 14.13 -4.04 27.10
CA LEU A 440 13.91 -5.18 26.18
C LEU A 440 13.64 -4.70 24.77
N TRP A 441 12.88 -3.60 24.61
CA TRP A 441 12.68 -2.94 23.32
C TRP A 441 14.01 -2.57 22.67
N LYS A 442 14.85 -1.80 23.38
CA LYS A 442 16.14 -1.35 22.88
C LYS A 442 17.05 -2.53 22.47
N LYS A 443 17.09 -3.57 23.30
CA LYS A 443 17.88 -4.78 23.00
C LYS A 443 17.38 -5.48 21.75
N THR A 444 16.07 -5.74 21.67
CA THR A 444 15.48 -6.52 20.56
C THR A 444 15.57 -5.76 19.23
N GLU A 445 15.35 -4.45 19.24
CA GLU A 445 15.53 -3.60 18.05
C GLU A 445 16.98 -3.62 17.56
N GLU A 446 17.95 -3.59 18.47
CA GLU A 446 19.37 -3.68 18.12
C GLU A 446 19.72 -5.06 17.58
N ASP A 447 19.18 -6.13 18.15
CA ASP A 447 19.39 -7.51 17.68
C ASP A 447 18.84 -7.69 16.26
N VAL A 448 17.65 -7.17 15.95
CA VAL A 448 17.05 -7.18 14.60
C VAL A 448 17.91 -6.35 13.62
N ARG A 449 18.31 -5.15 14.02
CA ARG A 449 19.17 -4.28 13.21
C ARG A 449 20.48 -4.95 12.86
N ASN A 450 21.10 -5.60 13.83
CA ASN A 450 22.37 -6.31 13.65
C ASN A 450 22.20 -7.59 12.79
N ALA A 451 21.06 -8.27 12.89
CA ALA A 451 20.74 -9.40 12.03
C ALA A 451 20.65 -8.95 10.55
N LEU A 452 19.89 -7.89 10.27
CA LEU A 452 19.74 -7.34 8.92
C LEU A 452 21.06 -6.85 8.32
N LYS A 453 21.85 -6.08 9.10
CA LYS A 453 23.18 -5.62 8.66
C LYS A 453 24.13 -6.78 8.39
N GLY A 454 24.14 -7.78 9.27
CA GLY A 454 24.98 -8.97 9.11
C GLY A 454 24.61 -9.84 7.91
N ALA A 455 23.35 -9.80 7.47
CA ALA A 455 22.87 -10.47 6.25
C ALA A 455 22.99 -9.58 4.99
N ASN A 456 23.55 -8.37 5.11
CA ASN A 456 23.65 -7.39 4.02
C ASN A 456 22.29 -7.04 3.36
N LEU A 457 21.20 -7.06 4.15
CA LEU A 457 19.87 -6.68 3.70
C LEU A 457 19.70 -5.17 3.87
N LYS A 458 19.21 -4.50 2.81
CA LYS A 458 18.89 -3.07 2.84
C LYS A 458 17.54 -2.86 3.52
N PHE A 459 17.49 -1.92 4.46
CA PHE A 459 16.24 -1.56 5.15
C PHE A 459 16.20 -0.07 5.48
N VAL A 460 15.00 0.43 5.72
CA VAL A 460 14.73 1.76 6.30
C VAL A 460 14.09 1.58 7.67
N GLU A 461 14.20 2.58 8.54
CA GLU A 461 13.60 2.55 9.87
C GLU A 461 12.39 3.47 9.95
N SER A 462 11.33 3.04 10.66
CA SER A 462 10.12 3.80 10.93
C SER A 462 9.77 3.70 12.41
N VAL A 463 9.64 4.84 13.08
CA VAL A 463 9.32 4.91 14.50
C VAL A 463 7.81 4.95 14.69
N GLY A 464 7.31 4.26 15.74
CA GLY A 464 5.90 4.24 16.09
C GLY A 464 5.05 3.17 15.39
N ASP A 465 5.62 2.38 14.48
CA ASP A 465 4.91 1.39 13.66
C ASP A 465 5.12 -0.06 14.12
N ALA A 466 5.85 -0.30 15.21
CA ALA A 466 6.07 -1.65 15.76
C ALA A 466 4.76 -2.32 16.21
N ALA A 467 4.78 -3.65 16.37
CA ALA A 467 3.72 -4.35 17.08
C ALA A 467 3.77 -4.01 18.58
N PHE A 468 2.66 -4.15 19.30
CA PHE A 468 2.63 -3.80 20.73
C PHE A 468 3.57 -4.66 21.59
N TYR A 469 3.98 -5.83 21.08
CA TYR A 469 4.80 -6.84 21.75
C TYR A 469 6.24 -6.97 21.20
N GLY A 470 6.63 -6.17 20.22
CA GLY A 470 8.00 -6.20 19.70
C GLY A 470 8.19 -5.54 18.33
N PRO A 471 9.45 -5.34 17.91
CA PRO A 471 9.79 -4.78 16.60
C PRO A 471 9.43 -5.73 15.47
N LYS A 472 9.20 -5.17 14.29
CA LYS A 472 8.85 -5.95 13.10
C LYS A 472 9.53 -5.44 11.84
N ILE A 473 9.72 -6.35 10.88
CA ILE A 473 10.00 -6.00 9.50
C ILE A 473 8.71 -6.08 8.71
N ASP A 474 8.31 -4.98 8.11
CA ASP A 474 7.27 -4.92 7.10
C ASP A 474 7.94 -4.85 5.72
N VAL A 475 7.53 -5.73 4.81
CA VAL A 475 8.10 -5.73 3.46
C VAL A 475 7.13 -5.01 2.53
N GLN A 476 7.57 -3.84 2.09
CA GLN A 476 6.89 -3.05 1.07
C GLN A 476 7.28 -3.56 -0.30
N VAL A 477 6.30 -3.78 -1.16
CA VAL A 477 6.51 -4.16 -2.57
C VAL A 477 5.75 -3.21 -3.47
N TRP A 478 6.22 -3.08 -4.71
CA TRP A 478 5.54 -2.28 -5.72
C TRP A 478 5.07 -3.18 -6.85
N SER A 479 3.79 -3.05 -7.19
CA SER A 479 3.27 -3.70 -8.40
C SER A 479 3.96 -3.14 -9.65
N SER A 480 3.81 -3.83 -10.78
CA SER A 480 4.37 -3.40 -12.08
C SER A 480 3.95 -1.98 -12.51
N ILE A 481 2.89 -1.44 -11.92
CA ILE A 481 2.38 -0.08 -12.15
C ILE A 481 2.79 0.91 -11.03
N GLY A 482 3.70 0.50 -10.14
CA GLY A 482 4.26 1.38 -9.11
C GLY A 482 3.37 1.63 -7.89
N ARG A 483 2.31 0.84 -7.68
CA ARG A 483 1.50 0.91 -6.46
C ARG A 483 2.18 0.15 -5.34
N GLU A 484 2.32 0.78 -4.18
CA GLU A 484 2.95 0.21 -2.97
C GLU A 484 1.96 -0.64 -2.17
N PHE A 485 2.47 -1.77 -1.65
CA PHE A 485 1.74 -2.71 -0.80
C PHE A 485 2.64 -3.24 0.31
N THR A 486 2.11 -3.38 1.51
CA THR A 486 2.73 -4.18 2.57
C THR A 486 2.25 -5.62 2.41
N LEU A 487 3.13 -6.51 1.94
CA LEU A 487 2.76 -7.91 1.66
C LEU A 487 3.18 -8.89 2.75
N ALA A 488 4.39 -8.77 3.27
CA ALA A 488 4.97 -9.72 4.20
C ALA A 488 5.36 -9.03 5.50
N THR A 489 5.34 -9.79 6.59
CA THR A 489 5.78 -9.30 7.90
C THR A 489 6.58 -10.37 8.65
N ASN A 490 7.61 -9.92 9.36
CA ASN A 490 8.45 -10.72 10.25
C ASN A 490 8.58 -9.96 11.58
N GLN A 491 7.99 -10.48 12.65
CA GLN A 491 7.83 -9.76 13.93
C GLN A 491 8.48 -10.56 15.05
N VAL A 492 9.15 -9.87 15.94
CA VAL A 492 9.77 -10.47 17.12
C VAL A 492 8.88 -10.23 18.32
N ASP A 493 8.51 -11.31 18.98
CA ASP A 493 7.71 -11.28 20.19
C ASP A 493 8.58 -11.74 21.37
N PHE A 494 8.86 -10.80 22.25
CA PHE A 494 9.61 -11.04 23.47
C PHE A 494 8.72 -11.10 24.74
N ALA A 495 7.41 -10.87 24.62
CA ALA A 495 6.55 -10.61 25.75
C ALA A 495 5.41 -11.64 25.92
N ILE A 496 4.76 -12.03 24.83
CA ILE A 496 3.61 -12.93 24.90
C ILE A 496 3.99 -14.36 25.32
N PRO A 497 5.14 -14.94 24.88
CA PRO A 497 5.58 -16.24 25.39
C PRO A 497 5.63 -16.33 26.93
N GLU A 498 6.09 -15.29 27.62
CA GLU A 498 6.09 -15.24 29.09
C GLU A 498 4.67 -15.21 29.67
N ARG A 499 3.75 -14.44 29.09
CA ARG A 499 2.34 -14.39 29.51
C ARG A 499 1.63 -15.73 29.38
N PHE A 500 2.07 -16.57 28.43
CA PHE A 500 1.57 -17.93 28.23
C PHE A 500 2.30 -18.99 29.06
N ASP A 501 3.26 -18.60 29.89
CA ASP A 501 4.13 -19.50 30.67
C ASP A 501 4.86 -20.52 29.78
N LEU A 502 5.23 -20.12 28.56
CA LEU A 502 5.95 -20.99 27.63
C LEU A 502 7.36 -21.21 28.14
N SER A 503 7.78 -22.47 28.16
CA SER A 503 9.11 -22.82 28.60
C SER A 503 9.71 -24.01 27.86
N TYR A 504 11.03 -24.05 27.83
CA TYR A 504 11.82 -25.20 27.40
C TYR A 504 12.94 -25.46 28.43
N ILE A 505 13.39 -26.70 28.51
CA ILE A 505 14.56 -27.04 29.35
C ILE A 505 15.85 -26.81 28.54
N ASP A 506 16.69 -25.89 29.03
CA ASP A 506 17.96 -25.58 28.42
C ASP A 506 19.06 -26.59 28.72
N LYS A 507 20.24 -26.44 28.13
CA LYS A 507 21.41 -27.32 28.27
C LYS A 507 21.88 -27.48 29.72
N ASP A 508 21.69 -26.44 30.53
CA ASP A 508 22.03 -26.38 31.94
C ASP A 508 20.96 -27.02 32.86
N GLY A 509 19.85 -27.52 32.27
CA GLY A 509 18.73 -28.10 33.02
C GLY A 509 17.75 -27.06 33.56
N SER A 510 17.96 -25.76 33.34
CA SER A 510 17.05 -24.70 33.77
C SER A 510 15.88 -24.56 32.77
N ALA A 511 14.73 -24.14 33.30
CA ALA A 511 13.59 -23.73 32.45
C ALA A 511 13.81 -22.29 31.94
N LYS A 512 13.70 -22.07 30.63
CA LYS A 512 13.81 -20.77 29.99
C LYS A 512 12.61 -20.51 29.09
N THR A 513 12.22 -19.24 28.96
CA THR A 513 11.19 -18.79 28.03
C THR A 513 11.77 -18.66 26.62
N PRO A 514 11.15 -19.25 25.57
CA PRO A 514 11.62 -19.07 24.21
C PRO A 514 11.28 -17.68 23.68
N LEU A 515 12.07 -17.19 22.74
CA LEU A 515 11.65 -16.09 21.85
C LEU A 515 10.67 -16.64 20.81
N CYS A 516 9.73 -15.81 20.37
CA CYS A 516 8.81 -16.16 19.31
C CYS A 516 8.97 -15.20 18.11
N ILE A 517 9.10 -15.78 16.91
CA ILE A 517 9.09 -15.02 15.67
C ILE A 517 7.75 -15.29 14.98
N HIS A 518 6.97 -14.25 14.74
CA HIS A 518 5.75 -14.30 13.95
C HIS A 518 6.08 -13.96 12.50
N ARG A 519 5.70 -14.82 11.57
CA ARG A 519 5.97 -14.56 10.16
C ARG A 519 4.74 -14.81 9.29
N ALA A 520 4.54 -13.94 8.30
CA ALA A 520 3.51 -14.08 7.28
C ALA A 520 4.10 -13.69 5.91
N PRO A 521 4.79 -14.62 5.21
CA PRO A 521 5.53 -14.32 3.98
C PRO A 521 4.65 -13.94 2.81
N LEU A 522 3.44 -14.48 2.71
CA LEU A 522 2.45 -14.14 1.70
C LEU A 522 1.31 -13.28 2.28
N GLY A 523 1.40 -12.89 3.57
CA GLY A 523 0.36 -12.15 4.25
C GLY A 523 -0.98 -12.89 4.24
N THR A 524 -2.03 -12.22 3.78
CA THR A 524 -3.35 -12.83 3.59
C THR A 524 -3.58 -13.18 2.12
N HIS A 525 -4.32 -14.26 1.84
CA HIS A 525 -4.73 -14.62 0.48
C HIS A 525 -5.37 -13.44 -0.25
N GLU A 526 -6.30 -12.77 0.42
CA GLU A 526 -7.07 -11.68 -0.17
C GLU A 526 -6.14 -10.59 -0.67
N ARG A 527 -5.30 -10.03 0.22
CA ARG A 527 -4.38 -8.95 -0.14
C ARG A 527 -3.34 -9.39 -1.16
N PHE A 528 -2.80 -10.59 -1.01
CA PHE A 528 -1.77 -11.09 -1.93
C PHE A 528 -2.34 -11.37 -3.32
N ILE A 529 -3.52 -12.01 -3.42
CA ILE A 529 -4.20 -12.24 -4.70
C ILE A 529 -4.60 -10.89 -5.33
N GLY A 530 -5.14 -9.96 -4.54
CA GLY A 530 -5.41 -8.61 -5.02
C GLY A 530 -4.17 -7.94 -5.63
N PHE A 531 -3.02 -8.04 -4.94
CA PHE A 531 -1.73 -7.59 -5.48
C PHE A 531 -1.34 -8.32 -6.77
N LEU A 532 -1.46 -9.64 -6.83
CA LEU A 532 -1.10 -10.43 -8.02
C LEU A 532 -1.99 -10.08 -9.23
N ILE A 533 -3.29 -9.84 -9.00
CA ILE A 533 -4.21 -9.37 -10.04
C ILE A 533 -3.71 -8.05 -10.64
N GLU A 534 -3.33 -7.09 -9.81
CA GLU A 534 -2.80 -5.79 -10.26
C GLU A 534 -1.40 -5.91 -10.87
N HIS A 535 -0.52 -6.74 -10.27
CA HIS A 535 0.85 -6.96 -10.74
C HIS A 535 0.88 -7.57 -12.14
N PHE A 536 0.16 -8.65 -12.36
CA PHE A 536 0.06 -9.31 -13.64
C PHE A 536 -0.99 -8.67 -14.58
N GLY A 537 -1.82 -7.74 -14.09
CA GLY A 537 -2.95 -7.20 -14.83
C GLY A 537 -3.94 -8.31 -15.25
N GLY A 538 -4.09 -9.36 -14.43
CA GLY A 538 -4.86 -10.56 -14.70
C GLY A 538 -4.21 -11.56 -15.67
N ASN A 539 -3.01 -11.26 -16.20
CA ASN A 539 -2.26 -12.15 -17.09
C ASN A 539 -1.35 -13.08 -16.26
N PHE A 540 -1.95 -13.94 -15.46
CA PHE A 540 -1.22 -14.82 -14.57
C PHE A 540 -0.23 -15.73 -15.34
N PRO A 541 0.94 -16.06 -14.74
CA PRO A 541 1.80 -17.10 -15.27
C PRO A 541 1.07 -18.44 -15.33
N LEU A 542 1.49 -19.31 -16.22
CA LEU A 542 0.77 -20.54 -16.57
C LEU A 542 0.44 -21.42 -15.36
N TRP A 543 1.38 -21.57 -14.42
CA TRP A 543 1.18 -22.38 -13.21
C TRP A 543 0.07 -21.85 -12.31
N LEU A 544 -0.12 -20.51 -12.28
CA LEU A 544 -1.10 -19.83 -11.41
C LEU A 544 -2.44 -19.55 -12.14
N ALA A 545 -2.47 -19.62 -13.48
CA ALA A 545 -3.64 -19.23 -14.26
C ALA A 545 -4.86 -20.14 -14.00
N PRO A 546 -6.04 -19.59 -13.65
CA PRO A 546 -7.26 -20.38 -13.46
C PRO A 546 -7.66 -21.18 -14.72
N LYS A 547 -7.46 -20.59 -15.88
CA LYS A 547 -7.66 -21.21 -17.20
C LYS A 547 -6.33 -21.20 -17.94
N GLN A 548 -5.67 -22.36 -18.04
CA GLN A 548 -4.34 -22.47 -18.63
C GLN A 548 -4.42 -22.60 -20.15
N ILE A 549 -5.29 -23.48 -20.62
CA ILE A 549 -5.38 -23.90 -22.01
C ILE A 549 -6.84 -23.90 -22.48
N THR A 550 -7.09 -23.48 -23.70
CA THR A 550 -8.37 -23.71 -24.37
C THR A 550 -8.15 -24.38 -25.71
N ILE A 551 -8.94 -25.43 -25.97
CA ILE A 551 -8.94 -26.13 -27.25
C ILE A 551 -9.98 -25.48 -28.17
N LEU A 552 -9.56 -25.12 -29.37
CA LEU A 552 -10.35 -24.35 -30.33
C LEU A 552 -10.52 -25.17 -31.62
N PRO A 553 -11.57 -26.01 -31.74
CA PRO A 553 -11.88 -26.68 -33.02
C PRO A 553 -12.32 -25.64 -34.05
N VAL A 554 -11.73 -25.77 -35.29
CA VAL A 554 -12.00 -24.85 -36.41
C VAL A 554 -13.42 -25.01 -36.93
N SER A 555 -14.00 -26.22 -36.83
CA SER A 555 -15.40 -26.52 -37.12
C SER A 555 -15.90 -27.67 -36.24
N ASP A 556 -17.22 -27.84 -36.19
CA ASP A 556 -17.89 -28.87 -35.39
C ASP A 556 -17.45 -30.31 -35.74
N LYS A 557 -16.93 -30.53 -36.97
CA LYS A 557 -16.39 -31.81 -37.40
C LYS A 557 -15.20 -32.30 -36.56
N PHE A 558 -14.50 -31.38 -35.89
CA PHE A 558 -13.30 -31.68 -35.11
C PHE A 558 -13.56 -31.68 -33.59
N ASN A 559 -14.83 -31.54 -33.16
CA ASN A 559 -15.20 -31.48 -31.75
C ASN A 559 -14.79 -32.76 -31.00
N ASP A 560 -14.94 -33.94 -31.61
CA ASP A 560 -14.59 -35.21 -30.93
C ASP A 560 -13.09 -35.27 -30.61
N TYR A 561 -12.23 -34.91 -31.58
CA TYR A 561 -10.78 -34.86 -31.35
C TYR A 561 -10.39 -33.77 -30.35
N ALA A 562 -11.01 -32.59 -30.44
CA ALA A 562 -10.80 -31.51 -29.47
C ALA A 562 -11.20 -31.94 -28.04
N GLN A 563 -12.31 -32.70 -27.91
CA GLN A 563 -12.75 -33.20 -26.62
C GLN A 563 -11.83 -34.30 -26.07
N GLN A 564 -11.29 -35.16 -26.96
CA GLN A 564 -10.29 -36.15 -26.58
C GLN A 564 -9.05 -35.49 -26.00
N ILE A 565 -8.45 -34.51 -26.71
CA ILE A 565 -7.29 -33.73 -26.23
C ILE A 565 -7.61 -33.06 -24.89
N THR A 566 -8.80 -32.47 -24.77
CA THR A 566 -9.22 -31.81 -23.52
C THR A 566 -9.21 -32.80 -22.34
N THR A 567 -9.71 -34.01 -22.56
CA THR A 567 -9.75 -35.07 -21.55
C THR A 567 -8.35 -35.55 -21.21
N ASP A 568 -7.51 -35.81 -22.19
CA ASP A 568 -6.14 -36.27 -22.01
C ASP A 568 -5.32 -35.26 -21.17
N LEU A 569 -5.36 -33.99 -21.52
CA LEU A 569 -4.67 -32.95 -20.78
C LEU A 569 -5.23 -32.74 -19.35
N ARG A 570 -6.54 -32.88 -19.16
CA ARG A 570 -7.15 -32.83 -17.82
C ARG A 570 -6.69 -33.99 -16.92
N THR A 571 -6.53 -35.20 -17.46
CA THR A 571 -6.02 -36.34 -16.70
C THR A 571 -4.57 -36.13 -16.22
N MET A 572 -3.81 -35.26 -16.91
CA MET A 572 -2.46 -34.84 -16.52
C MET A 572 -2.48 -33.70 -15.48
N GLY A 573 -3.66 -33.28 -15.00
CA GLY A 573 -3.80 -32.21 -13.99
C GLY A 573 -3.81 -30.79 -14.56
N LEU A 574 -3.93 -30.63 -15.89
CA LEU A 574 -3.97 -29.31 -16.52
C LEU A 574 -5.41 -28.73 -16.51
N ARG A 575 -5.53 -27.41 -16.34
CA ARG A 575 -6.80 -26.67 -16.36
C ARG A 575 -7.17 -26.29 -17.78
N VAL A 576 -7.91 -27.18 -18.45
CA VAL A 576 -8.22 -27.10 -19.88
C VAL A 576 -9.72 -26.93 -20.11
N SER A 577 -10.07 -26.05 -21.03
CA SER A 577 -11.42 -25.88 -21.56
C SER A 577 -11.46 -26.20 -23.06
N CYS A 578 -12.65 -26.50 -23.60
CA CYS A 578 -12.87 -26.66 -25.04
C CYS A 578 -13.97 -25.69 -25.47
N ASP A 579 -13.71 -24.87 -26.49
CA ASP A 579 -14.70 -23.97 -27.08
C ASP A 579 -15.32 -24.62 -28.33
N ASN A 580 -16.33 -25.44 -28.10
CA ASN A 580 -17.06 -26.15 -29.16
C ASN A 580 -18.28 -25.38 -29.71
N ARG A 581 -18.36 -24.07 -29.46
CA ARG A 581 -19.38 -23.19 -30.09
C ARG A 581 -19.20 -23.18 -31.60
N SER A 582 -20.31 -23.10 -32.35
CA SER A 582 -20.32 -22.99 -33.81
C SER A 582 -20.00 -21.54 -34.26
N GLU A 583 -18.74 -21.11 -33.99
CA GLU A 583 -18.23 -19.76 -34.23
C GLU A 583 -16.96 -19.80 -35.09
N LYS A 584 -16.68 -18.68 -35.78
CA LYS A 584 -15.41 -18.54 -36.54
C LYS A 584 -14.21 -18.60 -35.58
N ILE A 585 -13.13 -19.30 -36.01
CA ILE A 585 -11.91 -19.46 -35.21
C ILE A 585 -11.35 -18.12 -34.72
N GLY A 586 -11.41 -17.05 -35.50
CA GLY A 586 -10.98 -15.71 -35.10
C GLY A 586 -11.79 -15.11 -33.93
N SER A 587 -13.10 -15.45 -33.83
CA SER A 587 -13.94 -15.05 -32.69
C SER A 587 -13.52 -15.81 -31.43
N LYS A 588 -13.35 -17.14 -31.53
CA LYS A 588 -12.90 -17.99 -30.44
C LYS A 588 -11.52 -17.56 -29.89
N ILE A 589 -10.57 -17.24 -30.77
CA ILE A 589 -9.24 -16.73 -30.39
C ILE A 589 -9.38 -15.40 -29.62
N ARG A 590 -10.18 -14.45 -30.14
CA ARG A 590 -10.39 -13.16 -29.48
C ARG A 590 -11.02 -13.32 -28.09
N ASP A 591 -12.02 -14.20 -27.96
CA ASP A 591 -12.67 -14.47 -26.69
C ASP A 591 -11.70 -15.11 -25.68
N ALA A 592 -10.83 -16.01 -26.13
CA ALA A 592 -9.78 -16.60 -25.30
C ALA A 592 -8.74 -15.56 -24.85
N GLU A 593 -8.34 -14.64 -25.74
CA GLU A 593 -7.45 -13.52 -25.39
C GLU A 593 -8.10 -12.55 -24.40
N MET A 594 -9.39 -12.26 -24.53
CA MET A 594 -10.14 -11.44 -23.57
C MET A 594 -10.24 -12.10 -22.19
N GLN A 595 -10.43 -13.43 -22.14
CA GLN A 595 -10.41 -14.23 -20.92
C GLN A 595 -9.00 -14.45 -20.35
N LYS A 596 -7.97 -13.89 -20.99
CA LYS A 596 -6.56 -13.97 -20.61
C LYS A 596 -6.03 -15.39 -20.50
N ILE A 597 -6.54 -16.31 -21.31
CA ILE A 597 -6.08 -17.70 -21.37
C ILE A 597 -4.66 -17.73 -21.97
N ASN A 598 -3.74 -18.44 -21.32
CA ASN A 598 -2.33 -18.43 -21.70
C ASN A 598 -2.08 -19.11 -23.06
N ILE A 599 -2.78 -20.23 -23.30
CA ILE A 599 -2.51 -21.10 -24.46
C ILE A 599 -3.82 -21.45 -25.17
N MET A 600 -3.83 -21.27 -26.46
CA MET A 600 -4.88 -21.69 -27.38
C MET A 600 -4.34 -22.83 -28.26
N VAL A 601 -5.02 -23.96 -28.24
CA VAL A 601 -4.73 -25.12 -29.06
C VAL A 601 -5.76 -25.18 -30.15
N ILE A 602 -5.33 -24.95 -31.39
CA ILE A 602 -6.20 -24.93 -32.57
C ILE A 602 -6.19 -26.33 -33.19
N VAL A 603 -7.39 -26.83 -33.52
CA VAL A 603 -7.59 -28.17 -34.07
C VAL A 603 -8.44 -28.08 -35.33
N GLY A 604 -7.86 -28.51 -36.45
CA GLY A 604 -8.50 -28.61 -37.73
C GLY A 604 -8.26 -29.98 -38.37
N GLU A 605 -8.50 -30.10 -39.70
CA GLU A 605 -8.36 -31.34 -40.44
C GLU A 605 -6.93 -31.90 -40.40
N LYS A 606 -5.94 -31.02 -40.57
CA LYS A 606 -4.52 -31.38 -40.55
C LYS A 606 -4.07 -31.97 -39.19
N GLU A 607 -4.51 -31.35 -38.11
CA GLU A 607 -4.18 -31.82 -36.76
C GLU A 607 -4.82 -33.17 -36.43
N VAL A 608 -6.04 -33.41 -36.92
CA VAL A 608 -6.72 -34.71 -36.80
C VAL A 608 -6.00 -35.79 -37.56
N GLU A 609 -5.63 -35.53 -38.82
CA GLU A 609 -4.92 -36.50 -39.71
C GLU A 609 -3.54 -36.86 -39.14
N ASN A 610 -2.77 -35.86 -38.71
CA ASN A 610 -1.40 -36.01 -38.23
C ASN A 610 -1.30 -36.39 -36.75
N LYS A 611 -2.41 -36.35 -35.99
CA LYS A 611 -2.44 -36.49 -34.53
C LYS A 611 -1.54 -35.47 -33.84
N THR A 612 -1.58 -34.23 -34.32
CA THR A 612 -0.82 -33.09 -33.81
C THR A 612 -1.74 -32.05 -33.20
N VAL A 613 -1.16 -31.00 -32.64
CA VAL A 613 -1.82 -29.80 -32.13
C VAL A 613 -1.11 -28.56 -32.67
N THR A 614 -1.87 -27.54 -33.06
CA THR A 614 -1.32 -26.24 -33.40
C THR A 614 -1.47 -25.30 -32.18
N VAL A 615 -0.35 -24.96 -31.58
CA VAL A 615 -0.27 -24.17 -30.33
C VAL A 615 -0.05 -22.71 -30.63
N ARG A 616 -0.89 -21.86 -30.06
CA ARG A 616 -0.75 -20.40 -30.05
C ARG A 616 -0.69 -19.92 -28.60
N ARG A 617 0.41 -19.27 -28.23
CA ARG A 617 0.52 -18.59 -26.94
C ARG A 617 -0.06 -17.18 -27.03
N ARG A 618 -0.68 -16.71 -25.96
CA ARG A 618 -1.18 -15.33 -25.88
C ARG A 618 -0.02 -14.35 -26.09
N PHE A 619 -0.28 -13.23 -26.75
CA PHE A 619 0.68 -12.19 -27.16
C PHE A 619 1.68 -12.63 -28.25
N ILE A 620 1.78 -13.92 -28.57
CA ILE A 620 2.66 -14.46 -29.62
C ILE A 620 1.81 -14.79 -30.86
N LYS A 621 2.11 -14.15 -31.99
CA LYS A 621 1.35 -14.40 -33.22
C LYS A 621 1.76 -15.70 -33.91
N GLU A 622 3.00 -16.15 -33.67
CA GLU A 622 3.52 -17.39 -34.22
C GLU A 622 2.77 -18.58 -33.63
N GLN A 623 2.51 -19.55 -34.52
CA GLN A 623 1.86 -20.81 -34.17
C GLN A 623 2.86 -21.93 -34.39
N LYS A 624 2.88 -22.92 -33.51
CA LYS A 624 3.78 -24.07 -33.59
C LYS A 624 2.95 -25.36 -33.64
N GLU A 625 3.14 -26.15 -34.67
CA GLU A 625 2.59 -27.50 -34.75
C GLU A 625 3.52 -28.49 -34.05
N MET A 626 2.97 -29.35 -33.20
CA MET A 626 3.73 -30.35 -32.44
C MET A 626 2.87 -31.54 -32.08
N SER A 627 3.49 -32.63 -31.62
CA SER A 627 2.76 -33.76 -31.06
C SER A 627 2.12 -33.38 -29.71
N LEU A 628 1.04 -34.08 -29.32
CA LEU A 628 0.40 -33.86 -28.03
C LEU A 628 1.34 -34.17 -26.86
N ASN A 629 2.23 -35.17 -27.01
CA ASN A 629 3.21 -35.54 -25.99
C ASN A 629 4.25 -34.44 -25.80
N ASP A 630 4.87 -33.93 -26.89
CA ASP A 630 5.85 -32.84 -26.78
C ASP A 630 5.21 -31.59 -26.18
N PHE A 631 3.95 -31.29 -26.53
CA PHE A 631 3.20 -30.19 -25.95
C PHE A 631 2.98 -30.38 -24.46
N SER A 632 2.49 -31.52 -24.03
CA SER A 632 2.23 -31.78 -22.61
C SER A 632 3.51 -31.74 -21.77
N ASP A 633 4.62 -32.31 -22.27
CA ASP A 633 5.91 -32.31 -21.58
C ASP A 633 6.46 -30.87 -21.42
N GLU A 634 6.36 -30.03 -22.49
CA GLU A 634 6.76 -28.62 -22.43
C GLU A 634 5.95 -27.86 -21.36
N ILE A 635 4.62 -28.05 -21.35
CA ILE A 635 3.72 -27.34 -20.42
C ILE A 635 3.90 -27.79 -18.98
N LEU A 636 4.01 -29.08 -18.73
CA LEU A 636 4.24 -29.64 -17.39
C LEU A 636 5.59 -29.17 -16.80
N SER A 637 6.64 -29.08 -17.65
CA SER A 637 7.94 -28.54 -17.25
C SER A 637 7.82 -27.05 -16.88
N GLU A 638 7.13 -26.23 -17.69
CA GLU A 638 6.92 -24.81 -17.41
C GLU A 638 6.17 -24.58 -16.10
N ILE A 639 5.11 -25.37 -15.85
CA ILE A 639 4.32 -25.32 -14.61
C ILE A 639 5.18 -25.71 -13.42
N LYS A 640 5.93 -26.81 -13.51
CA LYS A 640 6.80 -27.31 -12.45
C LYS A 640 7.88 -26.30 -12.07
N GLU A 641 8.45 -25.62 -13.04
CA GLU A 641 9.47 -24.60 -12.84
C GLU A 641 8.89 -23.25 -12.38
N ARG A 642 7.57 -23.12 -12.36
CA ARG A 642 6.85 -21.87 -12.03
C ARG A 642 7.38 -20.66 -12.79
N ARG A 643 7.65 -20.84 -14.08
CA ARG A 643 8.16 -19.76 -14.93
C ARG A 643 7.18 -18.59 -14.96
N VAL A 644 7.69 -17.39 -14.76
CA VAL A 644 6.97 -16.15 -15.07
C VAL A 644 7.22 -15.90 -16.55
N SER A 645 6.28 -16.36 -17.40
CA SER A 645 6.32 -16.05 -18.83
C SER A 645 6.03 -14.57 -19.02
N ASN A 646 6.95 -13.86 -19.66
CA ASN A 646 6.75 -12.47 -20.11
C ASN A 646 5.82 -12.41 -21.31
#